data_da3f37003bdafb1d33809857f2859911
#
_entry.id   da3f37003bdafb1d33809857f2859911
#
_cell.length_a   1.000
_cell.length_b   1.000
_cell.length_c   1.000
_cell.angle_alpha   90.00
_cell.angle_beta   90.00
_cell.angle_gamma   90.00
#
_symmetry.space_group_name_H-M   'P 1'
#
loop_
_entity.id
_entity.type
_entity.pdbx_description
1 polymer ?
#
loop_
_entity_poly.entity_id
_entity_poly.type
_entity_poly.pdbx_seq_one_letter_code
_entity_poly.pdbx_strand_id
1 'polypeptide(L)'
;MLLSLTLFLWRLYRHFSIMFSSERLTVPEYVSRLQRGRSGSGPEPKAVSPGVRADVQLVLDGALPALRCAIKRLKSSHETSDSDETRKAIAELFQLVEEAWVLPTVGRQVAEDICNRIRLDGGLELLLQLQQNPALEITYESAKLLEQILTSENRDYVARMGLGVVLNLTRHQEDAQLARSVSGILEHMFKHTEETSVHLISNGALDALLFWCRGTDPTVLRHCAVALANCAMYGGHRCQRWMIEKQAAEWLFPLAFSKEDEIIRFHACLAVTVLAANREIEKEVVKSGTLELVEPFIASLDPDDFARSLLDSSDNMQGRTAADLQHFLPLLDGTRLEGKCIAAFYLCVEASIKSRQGNTKIFQEIGAVQSLKKMVMYSSNGTACGLAKRALSVMGEEVPRRILSCVPNWKTCEVRTWLQQVGFSAYCDRFQELQVDGDLLLNITDQELCHDLGITAGLSRKRFLRDLCVLKTYANYSTCDPNNMADWLVEVDPRFRQYTYGLVQSGVDRNNFKSLTDQQLQNDCHIDNGVHRAKILSANNKPLKPCQTDAQPAGPDVFISYRRTTGSQLASLLKVHLQVRGYSVFIDVEKLEAGKFEDKLIQSVQRARNFILVLSSNALDKCMGDTAMKDWVHKEIVTALAGKKNIVPVTDNFMWPDPISLPEDMRSILNFNGIKWSHEYQEATIEKILRFLKEQQDQIDCKDAPEGQKKK
;
A
#
# COMPACT_ATOMS: atom_id res chain seq x y z
N MET A 1 16.76 -8.70 -25.31
CA MET A 1 17.39 -7.40 -24.98
C MET A 1 18.23 -6.81 -26.12
N LEU A 2 19.20 -7.53 -26.67
CA LEU A 2 19.99 -7.09 -27.85
C LEU A 2 19.14 -6.95 -29.12
N LEU A 3 18.11 -7.76 -29.29
CA LEU A 3 17.21 -7.73 -30.45
C LEU A 3 16.34 -6.47 -30.51
N SER A 4 15.91 -5.90 -29.37
CA SER A 4 15.07 -4.69 -29.34
C SER A 4 15.90 -3.45 -29.71
N LEU A 5 17.14 -3.35 -29.23
CA LEU A 5 18.03 -2.24 -29.56
C LEU A 5 18.47 -2.30 -31.05
N THR A 6 18.72 -3.50 -31.56
CA THR A 6 19.04 -3.72 -32.97
C THR A 6 17.82 -3.43 -33.87
N LEU A 7 16.60 -3.78 -33.45
CA LEU A 7 15.39 -3.47 -34.22
C LEU A 7 15.10 -1.97 -34.25
N PHE A 8 15.27 -1.27 -33.10
CA PHE A 8 15.12 0.18 -33.02
C PHE A 8 16.12 0.92 -33.91
N LEU A 9 17.41 0.58 -33.80
CA LEU A 9 18.46 1.17 -34.62
C LEU A 9 18.36 0.76 -36.10
N TRP A 10 17.84 -0.46 -36.40
CA TRP A 10 17.58 -0.90 -37.76
C TRP A 10 16.38 -0.21 -38.39
N ARG A 11 15.30 0.08 -37.63
CA ARG A 11 14.16 0.86 -38.08
C ARG A 11 14.52 2.32 -38.29
N LEU A 12 15.26 2.94 -37.36
CA LEU A 12 15.83 4.28 -37.54
C LEU A 12 16.74 4.29 -38.80
N TYR A 13 17.58 3.30 -38.98
CA TYR A 13 18.47 3.17 -40.14
C TYR A 13 17.67 3.03 -41.46
N ARG A 14 16.59 2.28 -41.47
CA ARG A 14 15.75 2.11 -42.68
C ARG A 14 15.03 3.40 -43.07
N HIS A 15 14.61 4.21 -42.12
CA HIS A 15 14.07 5.55 -42.37
C HIS A 15 15.12 6.54 -42.86
N PHE A 16 16.37 6.42 -42.35
CA PHE A 16 17.49 7.28 -42.74
C PHE A 16 18.17 6.87 -44.04
N SER A 17 18.16 5.59 -44.39
CA SER A 17 18.76 5.09 -45.65
C SER A 17 18.09 5.67 -46.90
N ILE A 18 16.88 6.21 -46.76
CA ILE A 18 16.15 6.84 -47.86
C ILE A 18 16.58 8.32 -48.04
N MET A 19 17.24 8.94 -47.05
CA MET A 19 17.51 10.39 -47.08
C MET A 19 18.98 10.82 -47.20
N PHE A 20 19.99 10.01 -46.83
CA PHE A 20 21.40 10.45 -46.89
C PHE A 20 22.42 9.33 -47.13
N SER A 21 23.18 9.43 -48.21
CA SER A 21 24.40 8.68 -48.52
C SER A 21 25.59 9.45 -47.96
N SER A 22 26.21 9.04 -46.87
CA SER A 22 27.65 9.14 -46.57
C SER A 22 27.96 8.74 -45.09
N GLU A 23 28.97 7.86 -45.00
CA GLU A 23 29.75 7.39 -43.84
C GLU A 23 29.13 7.40 -42.47
N ARG A 24 28.66 6.24 -41.99
CA ARG A 24 28.19 6.03 -40.62
C ARG A 24 28.55 4.64 -40.09
N LEU A 25 28.90 4.58 -38.80
CA LEU A 25 29.13 3.36 -38.04
C LEU A 25 27.95 2.37 -38.19
N THR A 26 28.23 1.13 -38.42
CA THR A 26 27.23 0.06 -38.54
C THR A 26 26.69 -0.34 -37.18
N VAL A 27 25.43 -0.77 -37.11
CA VAL A 27 24.78 -1.27 -35.90
C VAL A 27 25.59 -2.31 -35.12
N PRO A 28 26.32 -3.27 -35.80
CA PRO A 28 27.22 -4.20 -35.13
C PRO A 28 28.39 -3.53 -34.39
N GLU A 29 28.92 -2.42 -34.89
CA GLU A 29 30.00 -1.67 -34.23
C GLU A 29 29.54 -0.92 -32.98
N TYR A 30 28.31 -0.41 -32.99
CA TYR A 30 27.69 0.21 -31.81
C TYR A 30 27.46 -0.82 -30.71
N VAL A 31 26.87 -1.98 -31.03
CA VAL A 31 26.60 -3.07 -30.07
C VAL A 31 27.93 -3.61 -29.49
N SER A 32 28.98 -3.72 -30.28
CA SER A 32 30.31 -4.16 -29.82
C SER A 32 31.02 -3.11 -28.94
N ARG A 33 30.70 -1.82 -29.07
CA ARG A 33 31.18 -0.75 -28.16
C ARG A 33 30.52 -0.80 -26.81
N LEU A 34 29.20 -1.04 -26.75
CA LEU A 34 28.45 -1.23 -25.50
C LEU A 34 28.92 -2.46 -24.71
N GLN A 35 29.31 -3.51 -25.38
CA GLN A 35 29.84 -4.72 -24.76
C GLN A 35 31.28 -4.56 -24.21
N ARG A 36 32.12 -3.72 -24.80
CA ARG A 36 33.49 -3.45 -24.35
C ARG A 36 33.60 -2.51 -23.15
N GLY A 37 32.58 -1.71 -22.87
CA GLY A 37 32.54 -0.81 -21.69
C GLY A 37 32.26 -1.49 -20.36
N ARG A 38 32.03 -2.82 -20.31
CA ARG A 38 31.65 -3.57 -19.11
C ARG A 38 32.79 -4.23 -18.32
N SER A 39 34.04 -4.07 -18.70
CA SER A 39 35.18 -4.62 -17.95
C SER A 39 36.02 -3.52 -17.31
N GLY A 40 35.68 -3.11 -16.12
CA GLY A 40 36.47 -2.17 -15.31
C GLY A 40 35.85 -1.96 -13.93
N SER A 41 36.50 -2.57 -12.93
CA SER A 41 36.18 -2.57 -11.50
C SER A 41 36.37 -1.21 -10.81
N GLY A 42 35.51 -0.91 -9.81
CA GLY A 42 35.78 -0.01 -8.68
C GLY A 42 34.76 1.09 -8.42
N PRO A 43 34.46 1.40 -7.15
CA PRO A 43 33.31 2.17 -6.74
C PRO A 43 33.61 3.63 -6.45
N GLU A 44 32.86 4.53 -7.06
CA GLU A 44 32.65 5.91 -6.55
C GLU A 44 31.27 6.45 -6.98
N PRO A 45 30.60 7.30 -6.17
CA PRO A 45 29.29 7.84 -6.49
C PRO A 45 29.44 8.89 -7.58
N LYS A 46 28.93 8.61 -8.78
CA LYS A 46 29.02 9.52 -9.90
C LYS A 46 27.66 9.99 -10.36
N ALA A 47 27.52 11.31 -10.55
CA ALA A 47 26.69 11.85 -11.63
C ALA A 47 26.71 10.89 -12.82
N VAL A 48 25.57 10.72 -13.52
CA VAL A 48 25.39 9.85 -14.69
C VAL A 48 26.73 9.68 -15.40
N SER A 49 27.22 8.43 -15.49
CA SER A 49 28.60 8.17 -15.97
C SER A 49 28.78 8.81 -17.36
N PRO A 50 29.96 9.35 -17.69
CA PRO A 50 30.20 9.96 -19.00
C PRO A 50 29.82 9.06 -20.17
N GLY A 51 29.93 7.74 -20.01
CA GLY A 51 29.52 6.75 -21.02
C GLY A 51 28.01 6.73 -21.26
N VAL A 52 27.18 6.77 -20.18
CA VAL A 52 25.71 6.76 -20.31
C VAL A 52 25.21 8.05 -20.97
N ARG A 53 25.81 9.20 -20.67
CA ARG A 53 25.49 10.46 -21.36
C ARG A 53 25.81 10.42 -22.85
N ALA A 54 26.93 9.80 -23.22
CA ALA A 54 27.31 9.62 -24.63
C ALA A 54 26.31 8.71 -25.35
N ASP A 55 25.85 7.63 -24.69
CA ASP A 55 24.87 6.70 -25.26
C ASP A 55 23.50 7.38 -25.46
N VAL A 56 23.03 8.16 -24.48
CA VAL A 56 21.79 8.97 -24.58
C VAL A 56 21.90 9.95 -25.73
N GLN A 57 23.00 10.70 -25.81
CA GLN A 57 23.22 11.71 -26.87
C GLN A 57 23.26 11.07 -28.27
N LEU A 58 23.88 9.92 -28.41
CA LEU A 58 23.94 9.22 -29.68
C LEU A 58 22.57 8.79 -30.19
N VAL A 59 21.70 8.27 -29.28
CA VAL A 59 20.33 7.89 -29.63
C VAL A 59 19.49 9.13 -29.98
N LEU A 60 19.63 10.21 -29.22
CA LEU A 60 18.93 11.47 -29.48
C LEU A 60 19.34 12.10 -30.82
N ASP A 61 20.64 12.14 -31.12
CA ASP A 61 21.15 12.65 -32.40
C ASP A 61 20.56 11.87 -33.60
N GLY A 62 20.30 10.58 -33.43
CA GLY A 62 19.60 9.75 -34.40
C GLY A 62 18.09 10.07 -34.52
N ALA A 63 17.40 10.29 -33.41
CA ALA A 63 15.94 10.46 -33.37
C ALA A 63 15.48 11.90 -33.67
N LEU A 64 16.23 12.92 -33.26
CA LEU A 64 15.86 14.33 -33.37
C LEU A 64 15.50 14.82 -34.77
N PRO A 65 16.20 14.41 -35.88
CA PRO A 65 15.79 14.84 -37.22
C PRO A 65 14.41 14.33 -37.62
N ALA A 66 14.09 13.05 -37.33
CA ALA A 66 12.77 12.47 -37.60
C ALA A 66 11.68 13.18 -36.76
N LEU A 67 11.95 13.41 -35.47
CA LEU A 67 11.08 14.11 -34.56
C LEU A 67 10.73 15.51 -35.07
N ARG A 68 11.72 16.30 -35.45
CA ARG A 68 11.52 17.66 -36.02
C ARG A 68 10.75 17.63 -37.33
N CYS A 69 11.01 16.64 -38.19
CA CYS A 69 10.27 16.46 -39.43
C CYS A 69 8.81 16.16 -39.15
N ALA A 70 8.50 15.26 -38.25
CA ALA A 70 7.14 14.91 -37.86
C ALA A 70 6.39 16.10 -37.24
N ILE A 71 7.03 16.86 -36.33
CA ILE A 71 6.43 18.10 -35.75
C ILE A 71 6.18 19.16 -36.84
N LYS A 72 7.11 19.32 -37.77
CA LYS A 72 6.91 20.28 -38.90
C LYS A 72 5.74 19.87 -39.80
N ARG A 73 5.64 18.57 -40.11
CA ARG A 73 4.49 18.05 -40.87
C ARG A 73 3.17 18.23 -40.12
N LEU A 74 3.17 17.96 -38.82
CA LEU A 74 1.99 18.17 -37.98
C LEU A 74 1.54 19.64 -37.99
N LYS A 75 2.48 20.59 -37.92
CA LYS A 75 2.15 22.02 -38.04
C LYS A 75 1.56 22.38 -39.39
N SER A 76 2.20 21.95 -40.47
CA SER A 76 1.77 22.22 -41.85
C SER A 76 0.41 21.58 -42.14
N SER A 77 0.16 20.36 -41.74
CA SER A 77 -1.12 19.67 -41.95
C SER A 77 -2.25 20.29 -41.13
N HIS A 78 -1.96 20.79 -39.94
CA HIS A 78 -2.92 21.55 -39.15
C HIS A 78 -3.32 22.85 -39.82
N GLU A 79 -2.36 23.63 -40.36
CA GLU A 79 -2.61 24.87 -41.10
C GLU A 79 -3.41 24.62 -42.38
N THR A 80 -3.21 23.50 -43.06
CA THR A 80 -3.91 23.11 -44.28
C THR A 80 -5.21 22.35 -44.04
N SER A 81 -5.50 22.00 -42.77
CA SER A 81 -6.63 21.16 -42.37
C SER A 81 -6.61 19.76 -43.02
N ASP A 82 -5.45 19.23 -43.34
CA ASP A 82 -5.26 17.86 -43.88
C ASP A 82 -5.30 16.83 -42.76
N SER A 83 -6.47 16.20 -42.58
CA SER A 83 -6.73 15.24 -41.53
C SER A 83 -5.90 13.96 -41.65
N ASP A 84 -5.64 13.49 -42.88
CA ASP A 84 -4.87 12.23 -43.08
C ASP A 84 -3.39 12.44 -42.80
N GLU A 85 -2.81 13.56 -43.20
CA GLU A 85 -1.41 13.88 -42.91
C GLU A 85 -1.23 14.21 -41.42
N THR A 86 -2.22 14.86 -40.80
CA THR A 86 -2.22 15.10 -39.34
C THR A 86 -2.16 13.77 -38.57
N ARG A 87 -3.01 12.79 -38.91
CA ARG A 87 -2.98 11.45 -38.25
C ARG A 87 -1.65 10.75 -38.45
N LYS A 88 -1.10 10.76 -39.66
CA LYS A 88 0.22 10.14 -39.93
C LYS A 88 1.31 10.77 -39.09
N ALA A 89 1.35 12.08 -38.98
CA ALA A 89 2.33 12.81 -38.19
C ALA A 89 2.19 12.50 -36.68
N ILE A 90 0.97 12.41 -36.15
CA ILE A 90 0.72 12.01 -34.76
C ILE A 90 1.19 10.58 -34.53
N ALA A 91 0.85 9.63 -35.41
CA ALA A 91 1.24 8.24 -35.30
C ALA A 91 2.77 8.05 -35.31
N GLU A 92 3.49 8.83 -36.14
CA GLU A 92 4.95 8.82 -36.19
C GLU A 92 5.55 9.37 -34.88
N LEU A 93 5.02 10.44 -34.33
CA LEU A 93 5.45 10.98 -33.03
C LEU A 93 5.19 9.96 -31.91
N PHE A 94 4.02 9.33 -31.91
CA PHE A 94 3.68 8.30 -30.95
C PHE A 94 4.66 7.13 -30.98
N GLN A 95 4.98 6.63 -32.19
CA GLN A 95 5.92 5.55 -32.37
C GLN A 95 7.31 5.91 -31.83
N LEU A 96 7.81 7.12 -32.12
CA LEU A 96 9.13 7.59 -31.64
C LEU A 96 9.19 7.63 -30.10
N VAL A 97 8.11 8.07 -29.47
CA VAL A 97 8.01 8.13 -27.99
C VAL A 97 7.96 6.71 -27.40
N GLU A 98 7.10 5.84 -27.94
CA GLU A 98 6.97 4.45 -27.48
C GLU A 98 8.29 3.68 -27.62
N GLU A 99 8.97 3.79 -28.77
CA GLU A 99 10.27 3.15 -28.99
C GLU A 99 11.33 3.67 -28.00
N ALA A 100 11.28 4.95 -27.63
CA ALA A 100 12.21 5.53 -26.64
C ALA A 100 12.00 4.97 -25.25
N TRP A 101 10.75 4.83 -24.80
CA TRP A 101 10.42 4.27 -23.48
C TRP A 101 10.89 2.82 -23.31
N VAL A 102 10.87 2.02 -24.37
CA VAL A 102 11.25 0.60 -24.35
C VAL A 102 12.78 0.40 -24.32
N LEU A 103 13.60 1.43 -24.54
CA LEU A 103 15.05 1.29 -24.53
C LEU A 103 15.58 0.85 -23.16
N PRO A 104 16.38 -0.24 -23.10
CA PRO A 104 16.97 -0.68 -21.85
C PRO A 104 18.00 0.34 -21.33
N THR A 105 18.04 0.55 -20.02
CA THR A 105 18.98 1.39 -19.26
C THR A 105 18.89 2.91 -19.47
N VAL A 106 18.74 3.37 -20.70
CA VAL A 106 18.72 4.81 -21.06
C VAL A 106 17.32 5.31 -21.46
N GLY A 107 16.35 4.41 -21.58
CA GLY A 107 15.03 4.68 -22.16
C GLY A 107 14.30 5.85 -21.51
N ARG A 108 14.27 5.92 -20.17
CA ARG A 108 13.64 7.05 -19.47
C ARG A 108 14.23 8.40 -19.92
N GLN A 109 15.57 8.50 -19.93
CA GLN A 109 16.24 9.77 -20.21
C GLN A 109 16.02 10.17 -21.67
N VAL A 110 16.12 9.22 -22.59
CA VAL A 110 15.83 9.45 -24.01
C VAL A 110 14.38 9.86 -24.24
N ALA A 111 13.43 9.15 -23.63
CA ALA A 111 12.01 9.47 -23.74
C ALA A 111 11.66 10.83 -23.13
N GLU A 112 12.19 11.15 -21.93
CA GLU A 112 12.01 12.46 -21.30
C GLU A 112 12.56 13.59 -22.19
N ASP A 113 13.75 13.42 -22.79
CA ASP A 113 14.34 14.38 -23.70
C ASP A 113 13.52 14.54 -24.99
N ILE A 114 12.99 13.44 -25.57
CA ILE A 114 12.09 13.48 -26.74
C ILE A 114 10.78 14.19 -26.36
N CYS A 115 10.15 13.86 -25.25
CA CYS A 115 8.93 14.51 -24.78
C CYS A 115 9.14 16.02 -24.53
N ASN A 116 10.28 16.40 -23.92
CA ASN A 116 10.65 17.80 -23.74
C ASN A 116 10.87 18.50 -25.08
N ARG A 117 11.44 17.80 -26.04
CA ARG A 117 11.65 18.38 -27.38
C ARG A 117 10.35 18.60 -28.13
N ILE A 118 9.37 17.67 -28.00
CA ILE A 118 8.01 17.86 -28.55
C ILE A 118 7.41 19.17 -28.00
N ARG A 119 7.54 19.43 -26.69
CA ARG A 119 7.09 20.68 -26.10
C ARG A 119 7.83 21.90 -26.61
N LEU A 120 9.16 21.86 -26.58
CA LEU A 120 10.01 23.01 -26.98
C LEU A 120 9.83 23.40 -28.46
N ASP A 121 9.60 22.43 -29.34
CA ASP A 121 9.36 22.67 -30.76
C ASP A 121 7.88 22.99 -31.04
N GLY A 122 7.02 23.19 -30.01
CA GLY A 122 5.62 23.61 -30.12
C GLY A 122 4.62 22.51 -30.45
N GLY A 123 5.07 21.22 -30.41
CA GLY A 123 4.19 20.07 -30.67
C GLY A 123 3.16 19.86 -29.58
N LEU A 124 3.51 20.09 -28.30
CA LEU A 124 2.58 19.94 -27.18
C LEU A 124 1.43 20.98 -27.25
N GLU A 125 1.73 22.23 -27.61
CA GLU A 125 0.72 23.25 -27.79
C GLU A 125 -0.27 22.85 -28.90
N LEU A 126 0.25 22.35 -30.00
CA LEU A 126 -0.56 21.90 -31.13
C LEU A 126 -1.43 20.69 -30.76
N LEU A 127 -0.89 19.73 -29.99
CA LEU A 127 -1.68 18.59 -29.48
C LEU A 127 -2.87 19.06 -28.62
N LEU A 128 -2.68 20.09 -27.78
CA LEU A 128 -3.77 20.66 -26.98
C LEU A 128 -4.83 21.34 -27.87
N GLN A 129 -4.44 21.99 -28.96
CA GLN A 129 -5.37 22.57 -29.92
C GLN A 129 -6.16 21.48 -30.65
N LEU A 130 -5.50 20.37 -31.02
CA LEU A 130 -6.13 19.24 -31.73
C LEU A 130 -7.15 18.48 -30.85
N GLN A 131 -7.14 18.63 -29.52
CA GLN A 131 -8.21 18.08 -28.65
C GLN A 131 -9.59 18.72 -28.91
N GLN A 132 -9.65 19.85 -29.61
CA GLN A 132 -10.89 20.51 -29.97
C GLN A 132 -11.25 20.33 -31.47
N ASN A 133 -10.58 19.39 -32.14
CA ASN A 133 -10.81 19.10 -33.54
C ASN A 133 -12.18 18.41 -33.72
N PRO A 134 -13.01 18.83 -34.75
CA PRO A 134 -14.30 18.20 -35.00
C PRO A 134 -14.18 16.75 -35.49
N ALA A 135 -13.02 16.34 -36.03
CA ALA A 135 -12.76 14.96 -36.41
C ALA A 135 -12.34 14.16 -35.18
N LEU A 136 -13.22 13.33 -34.63
CA LEU A 136 -12.99 12.53 -33.42
C LEU A 136 -11.74 11.65 -33.51
N GLU A 137 -11.41 11.12 -34.69
CA GLU A 137 -10.21 10.31 -34.89
C GLU A 137 -8.91 11.07 -34.55
N ILE A 138 -8.83 12.36 -34.90
CA ILE A 138 -7.70 13.23 -34.59
C ILE A 138 -7.66 13.49 -33.10
N THR A 139 -8.80 13.73 -32.48
CA THR A 139 -8.92 13.92 -31.02
C THR A 139 -8.45 12.67 -30.29
N TYR A 140 -8.81 11.45 -30.71
CA TYR A 140 -8.36 10.20 -30.11
C TYR A 140 -6.85 10.01 -30.21
N GLU A 141 -6.29 10.13 -31.40
CA GLU A 141 -4.86 9.92 -31.62
C GLU A 141 -4.01 10.99 -30.90
N SER A 142 -4.48 12.25 -30.90
CA SER A 142 -3.78 13.31 -30.18
C SER A 142 -3.90 13.19 -28.66
N ALA A 143 -5.03 12.70 -28.12
CA ALA A 143 -5.18 12.40 -26.69
C ALA A 143 -4.26 11.26 -26.26
N LYS A 144 -4.16 10.22 -27.08
CA LYS A 144 -3.26 9.07 -26.84
C LYS A 144 -1.80 9.49 -26.83
N LEU A 145 -1.36 10.35 -27.75
CA LEU A 145 -0.01 10.88 -27.74
C LEU A 145 0.22 11.82 -26.54
N LEU A 146 -0.78 12.66 -26.21
CA LEU A 146 -0.70 13.57 -25.06
C LEU A 146 -0.47 12.79 -23.76
N GLU A 147 -1.19 11.71 -23.54
CA GLU A 147 -0.99 10.82 -22.39
C GLU A 147 0.46 10.35 -22.25
N GLN A 148 1.06 9.84 -23.34
CA GLN A 148 2.41 9.28 -23.35
C GLN A 148 3.53 10.29 -23.12
N ILE A 149 3.30 11.56 -23.43
CA ILE A 149 4.32 12.63 -23.31
C ILE A 149 4.21 13.45 -22.02
N LEU A 150 3.28 13.12 -21.08
CA LEU A 150 3.08 13.86 -19.83
C LEU A 150 4.20 13.59 -18.79
N THR A 151 5.44 13.84 -19.16
CA THR A 151 6.60 13.95 -18.26
C THR A 151 6.45 15.12 -17.28
N SER A 152 7.34 15.24 -16.30
CA SER A 152 7.22 16.28 -15.26
C SER A 152 7.08 17.69 -15.84
N GLU A 153 7.97 18.09 -16.77
CA GLU A 153 7.94 19.42 -17.38
C GLU A 153 6.75 19.64 -18.30
N ASN A 154 6.28 18.59 -18.98
CA ASN A 154 5.10 18.66 -19.83
C ASN A 154 3.82 18.76 -18.98
N ARG A 155 3.76 18.10 -17.83
CA ARG A 155 2.68 18.30 -16.85
C ARG A 155 2.62 19.74 -16.36
N ASP A 156 3.78 20.35 -16.04
CA ASP A 156 3.86 21.77 -15.68
C ASP A 156 3.29 22.67 -16.78
N TYR A 157 3.58 22.37 -18.04
CA TYR A 157 3.04 23.13 -19.18
C TYR A 157 1.51 22.96 -19.30
N VAL A 158 1.02 21.70 -19.25
CA VAL A 158 -0.42 21.41 -19.35
C VAL A 158 -1.17 22.00 -18.16
N ALA A 159 -0.63 21.96 -16.96
CA ALA A 159 -1.23 22.55 -15.76
C ALA A 159 -1.45 24.06 -15.91
N ARG A 160 -0.53 24.76 -16.60
CA ARG A 160 -0.64 26.21 -16.83
C ARG A 160 -1.47 26.60 -18.04
N MET A 161 -1.36 25.86 -19.14
CA MET A 161 -1.88 26.26 -20.44
C MET A 161 -3.01 25.38 -20.98
N GLY A 162 -3.09 24.13 -20.54
CA GLY A 162 -3.96 23.11 -21.15
C GLY A 162 -5.00 22.51 -20.21
N LEU A 163 -5.05 22.91 -18.93
CA LEU A 163 -5.91 22.25 -17.95
C LEU A 163 -7.41 22.32 -18.29
N GLY A 164 -7.84 23.46 -18.86
CA GLY A 164 -9.21 23.63 -19.38
C GLY A 164 -9.55 22.69 -20.52
N VAL A 165 -8.57 22.36 -21.37
CA VAL A 165 -8.74 21.40 -22.48
C VAL A 165 -8.93 19.99 -21.92
N VAL A 166 -8.07 19.57 -20.98
CA VAL A 166 -8.21 18.28 -20.30
C VAL A 166 -9.58 18.15 -19.62
N LEU A 167 -10.04 19.19 -18.92
CA LEU A 167 -11.35 19.20 -18.28
C LEU A 167 -12.52 19.14 -19.28
N ASN A 168 -12.37 19.70 -20.47
CA ASN A 168 -13.38 19.56 -21.52
C ASN A 168 -13.48 18.11 -22.01
N LEU A 169 -12.36 17.40 -22.12
CA LEU A 169 -12.36 15.98 -22.51
C LEU A 169 -13.10 15.10 -21.49
N THR A 170 -13.04 15.44 -20.20
CA THR A 170 -13.76 14.67 -19.15
C THR A 170 -15.29 14.74 -19.28
N ARG A 171 -15.83 15.64 -20.10
CA ARG A 171 -17.28 15.76 -20.33
C ARG A 171 -17.81 14.69 -21.30
N HIS A 172 -16.94 14.06 -22.08
CA HIS A 172 -17.29 12.98 -23.02
C HIS A 172 -17.17 11.60 -22.35
N GLN A 173 -17.78 11.43 -21.19
CA GLN A 173 -17.61 10.26 -20.34
C GLN A 173 -18.10 8.94 -20.96
N GLU A 174 -19.06 9.01 -21.87
CA GLU A 174 -19.67 7.84 -22.53
C GLU A 174 -18.84 7.31 -23.71
N ASP A 175 -17.86 8.07 -24.18
CA ASP A 175 -16.98 7.65 -25.27
C ASP A 175 -15.86 6.75 -24.75
N ALA A 176 -15.94 5.45 -25.05
CA ALA A 176 -15.04 4.43 -24.54
C ALA A 176 -13.59 4.60 -25.05
N GLN A 177 -13.38 5.10 -26.28
CA GLN A 177 -12.02 5.32 -26.79
C GLN A 177 -11.38 6.52 -26.13
N LEU A 178 -12.13 7.59 -25.97
CA LEU A 178 -11.64 8.80 -25.31
C LEU A 178 -11.43 8.55 -23.82
N ALA A 179 -12.29 7.77 -23.17
CA ALA A 179 -12.16 7.41 -21.75
C ALA A 179 -10.80 6.75 -21.44
N ARG A 180 -10.26 5.91 -22.32
CA ARG A 180 -8.93 5.28 -22.13
C ARG A 180 -7.83 6.31 -22.01
N SER A 181 -7.72 7.21 -22.98
CA SER A 181 -6.66 8.22 -22.98
C SER A 181 -6.89 9.32 -21.93
N VAL A 182 -8.13 9.74 -21.71
CA VAL A 182 -8.42 10.80 -20.73
C VAL A 182 -8.21 10.33 -19.30
N SER A 183 -8.56 9.08 -18.97
CA SER A 183 -8.25 8.52 -17.65
C SER A 183 -6.74 8.43 -17.40
N GLY A 184 -5.93 8.09 -18.44
CA GLY A 184 -4.47 8.11 -18.38
C GLY A 184 -3.91 9.54 -18.24
N ILE A 185 -4.44 10.51 -18.97
CA ILE A 185 -4.07 11.93 -18.79
C ILE A 185 -4.35 12.38 -17.34
N LEU A 186 -5.51 12.04 -16.78
CA LEU A 186 -5.84 12.38 -15.39
C LEU A 186 -4.91 11.67 -14.39
N GLU A 187 -4.53 10.42 -14.65
CA GLU A 187 -3.53 9.71 -13.85
C GLU A 187 -2.25 10.52 -13.71
N HIS A 188 -1.72 11.02 -14.82
CA HIS A 188 -0.52 11.85 -14.83
C HIS A 188 -0.75 13.23 -14.19
N MET A 189 -1.87 13.86 -14.44
CA MET A 189 -2.16 15.21 -13.92
C MET A 189 -2.41 15.23 -12.42
N PHE A 190 -3.01 14.19 -11.83
CA PHE A 190 -3.16 14.04 -10.37
C PHE A 190 -1.83 13.78 -9.64
N LYS A 191 -0.78 13.47 -10.37
CA LYS A 191 0.58 13.33 -9.85
C LYS A 191 1.39 14.64 -9.88
N HIS A 192 0.77 15.78 -10.21
CA HIS A 192 1.46 17.07 -10.34
C HIS A 192 1.55 17.80 -8.99
N THR A 193 0.69 18.77 -8.72
CA THR A 193 0.68 19.53 -7.46
C THR A 193 -0.69 19.48 -6.79
N GLU A 194 -0.74 19.88 -5.49
CA GLU A 194 -1.99 19.99 -4.76
C GLU A 194 -2.94 20.99 -5.44
N GLU A 195 -2.44 22.15 -5.91
CA GLU A 195 -3.26 23.17 -6.58
C GLU A 195 -3.88 22.65 -7.88
N THR A 196 -3.12 21.89 -8.66
CA THR A 196 -3.61 21.24 -9.88
C THR A 196 -4.71 20.24 -9.55
N SER A 197 -4.50 19.40 -8.55
CA SER A 197 -5.48 18.41 -8.08
C SER A 197 -6.77 19.08 -7.59
N VAL A 198 -6.64 20.16 -6.80
CA VAL A 198 -7.77 20.98 -6.34
C VAL A 198 -8.55 21.54 -7.52
N HIS A 199 -7.88 22.08 -8.55
CA HIS A 199 -8.54 22.63 -9.74
C HIS A 199 -9.26 21.55 -10.54
N LEU A 200 -8.63 20.39 -10.75
CA LEU A 200 -9.23 19.25 -11.45
C LEU A 200 -10.50 18.76 -10.76
N ILE A 201 -10.46 18.54 -9.43
CA ILE A 201 -11.62 18.07 -8.67
C ILE A 201 -12.75 19.10 -8.67
N SER A 202 -12.43 20.38 -8.47
CA SER A 202 -13.42 21.47 -8.48
C SER A 202 -14.17 21.59 -9.82
N ASN A 203 -13.59 21.09 -10.90
CA ASN A 203 -14.17 21.12 -12.24
C ASN A 203 -14.65 19.75 -12.76
N GLY A 204 -14.83 18.77 -11.87
CA GLY A 204 -15.54 17.53 -12.19
C GLY A 204 -14.64 16.35 -12.60
N ALA A 205 -13.31 16.47 -12.59
CA ALA A 205 -12.43 15.38 -12.97
C ALA A 205 -12.56 14.14 -12.05
N LEU A 206 -12.80 14.35 -10.75
CA LEU A 206 -13.04 13.24 -9.83
C LEU A 206 -14.38 12.54 -10.14
N ASP A 207 -15.42 13.29 -10.51
CA ASP A 207 -16.70 12.71 -10.88
C ASP A 207 -16.60 11.84 -12.15
N ALA A 208 -15.77 12.28 -13.12
CA ALA A 208 -15.48 11.49 -14.32
C ALA A 208 -14.75 10.17 -13.97
N LEU A 209 -13.72 10.21 -13.11
CA LEU A 209 -13.04 8.98 -12.65
C LEU A 209 -14.01 8.02 -11.95
N LEU A 210 -14.86 8.54 -11.05
CA LEU A 210 -15.84 7.72 -10.34
C LEU A 210 -16.94 7.18 -11.27
N PHE A 211 -17.27 7.89 -12.34
CA PHE A 211 -18.15 7.38 -13.39
C PHE A 211 -17.50 6.20 -14.13
N TRP A 212 -16.25 6.34 -14.56
CA TRP A 212 -15.54 5.27 -15.27
C TRP A 212 -15.22 4.06 -14.40
N CYS A 213 -15.09 4.21 -13.09
CA CYS A 213 -14.97 3.08 -12.18
C CYS A 213 -16.15 2.10 -12.20
N ARG A 214 -17.30 2.50 -12.79
CA ARG A 214 -18.48 1.65 -13.00
C ARG A 214 -18.39 0.79 -14.27
N GLY A 215 -17.43 1.09 -15.14
CA GLY A 215 -17.19 0.37 -16.38
C GLY A 215 -16.48 -0.97 -16.17
N THR A 216 -16.25 -1.67 -17.28
CA THR A 216 -15.60 -2.99 -17.30
C THR A 216 -14.29 -3.00 -18.11
N ASP A 217 -13.91 -1.88 -18.71
CA ASP A 217 -12.66 -1.78 -19.50
C ASP A 217 -11.44 -1.83 -18.55
N PRO A 218 -10.59 -2.86 -18.65
CA PRO A 218 -9.47 -3.03 -17.71
C PRO A 218 -8.46 -1.88 -17.77
N THR A 219 -8.23 -1.31 -18.97
CA THR A 219 -7.31 -0.17 -19.15
C THR A 219 -7.84 1.06 -18.43
N VAL A 220 -9.11 1.40 -18.62
CA VAL A 220 -9.76 2.53 -17.95
C VAL A 220 -9.75 2.32 -16.42
N LEU A 221 -10.10 1.12 -15.96
CA LEU A 221 -10.11 0.81 -14.52
C LEU A 221 -8.71 0.92 -13.91
N ARG A 222 -7.66 0.51 -14.64
CA ARG A 222 -6.27 0.66 -14.21
C ARG A 222 -5.89 2.13 -14.06
N HIS A 223 -6.13 2.95 -15.08
CA HIS A 223 -5.89 4.40 -15.00
C HIS A 223 -6.69 5.06 -13.88
N CYS A 224 -7.96 4.70 -13.71
CA CYS A 224 -8.79 5.24 -12.63
C CYS A 224 -8.22 4.88 -11.24
N ALA A 225 -7.82 3.63 -11.03
CA ALA A 225 -7.23 3.20 -9.75
C ALA A 225 -5.93 3.96 -9.44
N VAL A 226 -5.05 4.11 -10.45
CA VAL A 226 -3.79 4.85 -10.30
C VAL A 226 -4.06 6.35 -10.10
N ALA A 227 -4.98 6.95 -10.86
CA ALA A 227 -5.37 8.36 -10.72
C ALA A 227 -5.93 8.68 -9.32
N LEU A 228 -6.79 7.80 -8.78
CA LEU A 228 -7.32 7.93 -7.42
C LEU A 228 -6.22 7.78 -6.36
N ALA A 229 -5.27 6.86 -6.54
CA ALA A 229 -4.12 6.74 -5.67
C ALA A 229 -3.22 7.98 -5.72
N ASN A 230 -2.93 8.50 -6.92
CA ASN A 230 -2.18 9.73 -7.10
C ASN A 230 -2.90 10.92 -6.46
N CYS A 231 -4.20 11.06 -6.66
CA CYS A 231 -5.01 12.11 -6.03
C CYS A 231 -4.91 12.04 -4.50
N ALA A 232 -4.99 10.85 -3.91
CA ALA A 232 -4.84 10.67 -2.47
C ALA A 232 -3.44 11.04 -1.98
N MET A 233 -2.37 10.67 -2.73
CA MET A 233 -0.97 10.87 -2.34
C MET A 233 -0.46 12.30 -2.54
N TYR A 234 -0.82 12.91 -3.67
CA TYR A 234 -0.26 14.22 -4.09
C TYR A 234 -1.25 15.39 -3.92
N GLY A 235 -2.55 15.10 -3.79
CA GLY A 235 -3.60 16.12 -3.74
C GLY A 235 -3.79 16.84 -2.39
N GLY A 236 -3.06 16.42 -1.34
CA GLY A 236 -3.14 17.01 0.00
C GLY A 236 -4.48 16.77 0.72
N HIS A 237 -4.60 17.31 1.93
CA HIS A 237 -5.75 17.05 2.82
C HIS A 237 -7.10 17.53 2.26
N ARG A 238 -7.10 18.59 1.46
CA ARG A 238 -8.32 19.12 0.86
C ARG A 238 -8.90 18.16 -0.17
N CYS A 239 -8.07 17.62 -1.06
CA CYS A 239 -8.49 16.63 -2.05
C CYS A 239 -8.94 15.34 -1.37
N GLN A 240 -8.23 14.89 -0.34
CA GLN A 240 -8.62 13.70 0.44
C GLN A 240 -10.01 13.84 1.06
N ARG A 241 -10.36 15.01 1.62
CA ARG A 241 -11.72 15.27 2.13
C ARG A 241 -12.77 15.19 1.01
N TRP A 242 -12.52 15.82 -0.13
CA TRP A 242 -13.43 15.74 -1.27
C TRP A 242 -13.61 14.31 -1.81
N MET A 243 -12.55 13.50 -1.80
CA MET A 243 -12.68 12.09 -2.16
C MET A 243 -13.66 11.35 -1.25
N ILE A 244 -13.65 11.64 0.07
CA ILE A 244 -14.58 11.04 1.01
C ILE A 244 -16.00 11.61 0.85
N GLU A 245 -16.16 12.93 0.69
CA GLU A 245 -17.46 13.57 0.45
C GLU A 245 -18.15 13.04 -0.82
N LYS A 246 -17.36 12.67 -1.84
CA LYS A 246 -17.85 12.05 -3.08
C LYS A 246 -17.89 10.51 -3.03
N GLN A 247 -17.75 9.94 -1.85
CA GLN A 247 -17.84 8.49 -1.61
C GLN A 247 -16.82 7.66 -2.41
N ALA A 248 -15.64 8.22 -2.70
CA ALA A 248 -14.59 7.52 -3.44
C ALA A 248 -14.17 6.21 -2.75
N ALA A 249 -14.22 6.14 -1.41
CA ALA A 249 -13.91 4.92 -0.67
C ALA A 249 -14.84 3.75 -1.02
N GLU A 250 -16.11 4.00 -1.33
CA GLU A 250 -17.06 2.98 -1.79
C GLU A 250 -16.71 2.45 -3.17
N TRP A 251 -16.24 3.31 -4.08
CA TRP A 251 -15.80 2.93 -5.42
C TRP A 251 -14.43 2.25 -5.45
N LEU A 252 -13.57 2.54 -4.47
CA LEU A 252 -12.30 1.85 -4.29
C LEU A 252 -12.49 0.40 -3.82
N PHE A 253 -13.59 0.11 -3.13
CA PHE A 253 -13.87 -1.23 -2.64
C PHE A 253 -13.97 -2.29 -3.75
N PRO A 254 -14.81 -2.12 -4.82
CA PRO A 254 -14.83 -3.07 -5.93
C PRO A 254 -13.49 -3.20 -6.65
N LEU A 255 -12.74 -2.11 -6.79
CA LEU A 255 -11.41 -2.13 -7.40
C LEU A 255 -10.40 -2.91 -6.55
N ALA A 256 -10.46 -2.80 -5.22
CA ALA A 256 -9.64 -3.58 -4.29
C ALA A 256 -9.98 -5.08 -4.33
N PHE A 257 -11.09 -5.47 -4.94
CA PHE A 257 -11.54 -6.85 -5.17
C PHE A 257 -11.35 -7.36 -6.60
N SER A 258 -10.83 -6.54 -7.51
CA SER A 258 -10.60 -6.98 -8.90
C SER A 258 -9.76 -8.25 -8.91
N LYS A 259 -10.31 -9.35 -9.45
CA LYS A 259 -9.59 -10.63 -9.54
C LYS A 259 -8.66 -10.69 -10.74
N GLU A 260 -8.85 -9.82 -11.69
CA GLU A 260 -8.21 -9.90 -13.01
C GLU A 260 -6.91 -9.08 -13.09
N ASP A 261 -6.74 -8.07 -12.23
CA ASP A 261 -5.59 -7.18 -12.31
C ASP A 261 -5.06 -6.79 -10.90
N GLU A 262 -3.87 -7.29 -10.57
CA GLU A 262 -3.21 -7.00 -9.30
C GLU A 262 -2.76 -5.54 -9.20
N ILE A 263 -2.52 -4.86 -10.32
CA ILE A 263 -2.13 -3.44 -10.37
C ILE A 263 -3.33 -2.58 -9.96
N ILE A 264 -4.53 -2.89 -10.46
CA ILE A 264 -5.78 -2.21 -10.06
C ILE A 264 -5.98 -2.37 -8.55
N ARG A 265 -5.91 -3.60 -8.05
CA ARG A 265 -6.08 -3.89 -6.62
C ARG A 265 -5.07 -3.16 -5.76
N PHE A 266 -3.80 -3.17 -6.18
CA PHE A 266 -2.73 -2.52 -5.45
C PHE A 266 -2.98 -1.02 -5.30
N HIS A 267 -3.32 -0.32 -6.39
CA HIS A 267 -3.54 1.12 -6.35
C HIS A 267 -4.82 1.50 -5.61
N ALA A 268 -5.88 0.69 -5.70
CA ALA A 268 -7.07 0.87 -4.87
C ALA A 268 -6.74 0.73 -3.37
N CYS A 269 -5.99 -0.29 -2.98
CA CYS A 269 -5.51 -0.49 -1.62
C CYS A 269 -4.59 0.66 -1.16
N LEU A 270 -3.71 1.14 -2.04
CA LEU A 270 -2.84 2.29 -1.77
C LEU A 270 -3.66 3.56 -1.50
N ALA A 271 -4.64 3.87 -2.36
CA ALA A 271 -5.50 5.04 -2.18
C ALA A 271 -6.22 5.02 -0.83
N VAL A 272 -6.87 3.89 -0.48
CA VAL A 272 -7.56 3.72 0.82
C VAL A 272 -6.60 3.86 1.99
N THR A 273 -5.41 3.29 1.88
CA THR A 273 -4.41 3.34 2.95
C THR A 273 -3.90 4.77 3.19
N VAL A 274 -3.68 5.53 2.12
CA VAL A 274 -3.30 6.94 2.21
C VAL A 274 -4.41 7.78 2.83
N LEU A 275 -5.67 7.58 2.41
CA LEU A 275 -6.82 8.27 3.00
C LEU A 275 -6.96 7.94 4.50
N ALA A 276 -6.76 6.68 4.90
CA ALA A 276 -6.81 6.26 6.30
C ALA A 276 -5.69 6.84 7.17
N ALA A 277 -4.58 7.27 6.58
CA ALA A 277 -3.50 7.96 7.30
C ALA A 277 -3.88 9.38 7.71
N ASN A 278 -4.90 9.98 7.11
CA ASN A 278 -5.42 11.29 7.47
C ASN A 278 -6.44 11.18 8.62
N ARG A 279 -6.06 11.66 9.79
CA ARG A 279 -6.86 11.56 11.03
C ARG A 279 -8.24 12.21 10.95
N GLU A 280 -8.42 13.22 10.10
CA GLU A 280 -9.69 13.94 9.96
C GLU A 280 -10.79 13.05 9.35
N ILE A 281 -10.39 12.18 8.41
CA ILE A 281 -11.29 11.32 7.63
C ILE A 281 -11.13 9.82 7.92
N GLU A 282 -10.22 9.47 8.83
CA GLU A 282 -9.88 8.08 9.17
C GLU A 282 -11.13 7.24 9.51
N LYS A 283 -12.05 7.81 10.30
CA LYS A 283 -13.26 7.08 10.74
C LYS A 283 -14.18 6.71 9.59
N GLU A 284 -14.32 7.60 8.61
CA GLU A 284 -15.13 7.38 7.42
C GLU A 284 -14.49 6.31 6.52
N VAL A 285 -13.17 6.35 6.35
CA VAL A 285 -12.42 5.35 5.58
C VAL A 285 -12.52 3.97 6.23
N VAL A 286 -12.36 3.88 7.56
CA VAL A 286 -12.49 2.61 8.30
C VAL A 286 -13.91 2.03 8.15
N LYS A 287 -14.94 2.87 8.16
CA LYS A 287 -16.33 2.41 7.96
C LYS A 287 -16.56 1.77 6.60
N SER A 288 -15.81 2.15 5.56
CA SER A 288 -15.95 1.53 4.23
C SER A 288 -15.53 0.05 4.21
N GLY A 289 -14.79 -0.40 5.24
CA GLY A 289 -14.30 -1.78 5.36
C GLY A 289 -13.19 -2.15 4.39
N THR A 290 -12.86 -1.28 3.43
CA THR A 290 -11.85 -1.57 2.38
C THR A 290 -10.45 -1.72 2.95
N LEU A 291 -10.17 -1.04 4.06
CA LEU A 291 -8.84 -1.04 4.69
C LEU A 291 -8.42 -2.43 5.19
N GLU A 292 -9.38 -3.24 5.66
CA GLU A 292 -9.11 -4.60 6.17
C GLU A 292 -8.68 -5.58 5.06
N LEU A 293 -8.88 -5.22 3.79
CA LEU A 293 -8.46 -6.03 2.65
C LEU A 293 -6.98 -5.86 2.31
N VAL A 294 -6.34 -4.80 2.79
CA VAL A 294 -4.99 -4.41 2.37
C VAL A 294 -3.95 -5.45 2.80
N GLU A 295 -3.89 -5.78 4.09
CA GLU A 295 -2.86 -6.70 4.60
C GLU A 295 -2.97 -8.11 4.04
N PRO A 296 -4.16 -8.75 4.00
CA PRO A 296 -4.32 -10.08 3.39
C PRO A 296 -3.96 -10.09 1.89
N PHE A 297 -4.29 -9.02 1.17
CA PHE A 297 -3.93 -8.89 -0.24
C PHE A 297 -2.41 -8.79 -0.40
N ILE A 298 -1.76 -7.88 0.30
CA ILE A 298 -0.31 -7.70 0.24
C ILE A 298 0.43 -8.99 0.65
N ALA A 299 -0.06 -9.71 1.65
CA ALA A 299 0.51 -10.98 2.09
C ALA A 299 0.40 -12.09 1.01
N SER A 300 -0.54 -11.98 0.08
CA SER A 300 -0.73 -12.94 -1.03
C SER A 300 0.17 -12.68 -2.24
N LEU A 301 0.78 -11.50 -2.34
CA LEU A 301 1.60 -11.09 -3.49
C LEU A 301 3.08 -11.46 -3.30
N ASP A 302 3.72 -11.85 -4.40
CA ASP A 302 5.18 -11.91 -4.49
C ASP A 302 5.72 -10.61 -5.10
N PRO A 303 6.62 -9.87 -4.39
CA PRO A 303 7.15 -8.61 -4.89
C PRO A 303 7.94 -8.72 -6.21
N ASP A 304 8.61 -9.85 -6.48
CA ASP A 304 9.39 -10.02 -7.71
C ASP A 304 8.50 -10.34 -8.92
N ASP A 305 7.38 -11.05 -8.70
CA ASP A 305 6.37 -11.31 -9.73
C ASP A 305 5.63 -10.01 -10.07
N PHE A 306 5.27 -9.25 -9.05
CA PHE A 306 4.66 -7.94 -9.23
C PHE A 306 5.60 -6.95 -9.93
N ALA A 307 6.89 -6.95 -9.60
CA ALA A 307 7.90 -6.14 -10.29
C ALA A 307 8.02 -6.51 -11.78
N ARG A 308 7.92 -7.82 -12.12
CA ARG A 308 7.90 -8.26 -13.52
C ARG A 308 6.65 -7.78 -14.23
N SER A 309 5.49 -7.92 -13.63
CA SER A 309 4.21 -7.44 -14.19
C SER A 309 4.22 -5.92 -14.45
N LEU A 310 4.83 -5.13 -13.55
CA LEU A 310 5.02 -3.69 -13.76
C LEU A 310 5.99 -3.38 -14.91
N LEU A 311 7.07 -4.16 -15.06
CA LEU A 311 8.06 -3.96 -16.11
C LEU A 311 7.57 -4.38 -17.50
N ASP A 312 6.59 -5.28 -17.58
CA ASP A 312 5.96 -5.68 -18.84
C ASP A 312 4.97 -4.61 -19.34
N SER A 313 4.57 -3.67 -18.50
CA SER A 313 3.79 -2.49 -18.85
C SER A 313 4.73 -1.38 -19.34
N SER A 314 4.44 -0.80 -20.51
CA SER A 314 5.25 0.25 -21.14
C SER A 314 5.50 1.47 -20.24
N ASP A 315 4.54 1.77 -19.38
CA ASP A 315 4.53 2.98 -18.55
C ASP A 315 5.46 2.93 -17.34
N ASN A 316 5.87 1.74 -16.91
CA ASN A 316 6.62 1.52 -15.66
C ASN A 316 8.00 0.86 -15.81
N MET A 317 8.50 0.67 -17.04
CA MET A 317 9.77 -0.05 -17.32
C MET A 317 10.98 0.46 -16.54
N GLN A 318 10.96 1.71 -16.08
CA GLN A 318 12.09 2.34 -15.39
C GLN A 318 11.91 2.46 -13.87
N GLY A 319 10.76 2.05 -13.33
CA GLY A 319 10.41 2.23 -11.92
C GLY A 319 10.19 3.71 -11.52
N ARG A 320 9.96 3.97 -10.25
CA ARG A 320 9.64 5.31 -9.72
C ARG A 320 10.89 6.18 -9.48
N THR A 321 10.70 7.51 -9.46
CA THR A 321 11.74 8.47 -9.10
C THR A 321 11.95 8.56 -7.58
N ALA A 322 13.05 9.20 -7.13
CA ALA A 322 13.29 9.45 -5.70
C ALA A 322 12.15 10.24 -5.05
N ALA A 323 11.64 11.26 -5.72
CA ALA A 323 10.53 12.07 -5.24
C ALA A 323 9.25 11.24 -5.06
N ASP A 324 8.94 10.35 -6.01
CA ASP A 324 7.78 9.45 -5.90
C ASP A 324 7.92 8.49 -4.72
N LEU A 325 9.10 7.92 -4.52
CA LEU A 325 9.35 6.97 -3.44
C LEU A 325 9.30 7.60 -2.05
N GLN A 326 9.64 8.89 -1.94
CA GLN A 326 9.54 9.64 -0.67
C GLN A 326 8.10 9.70 -0.13
N HIS A 327 7.08 9.65 -0.99
CA HIS A 327 5.68 9.65 -0.56
C HIS A 327 5.25 8.38 0.19
N PHE A 328 6.02 7.28 0.09
CA PHE A 328 5.76 6.05 0.84
C PHE A 328 6.34 6.08 2.27
N LEU A 329 7.29 6.97 2.56
CA LEU A 329 7.94 7.03 3.87
C LEU A 329 6.98 7.40 5.01
N PRO A 330 6.03 8.34 4.85
CA PRO A 330 5.04 8.62 5.89
C PRO A 330 4.14 7.42 6.22
N LEU A 331 3.85 6.55 5.23
CA LEU A 331 3.10 5.31 5.44
C LEU A 331 3.95 4.27 6.18
N LEU A 332 5.23 4.16 5.80
CA LEU A 332 6.19 3.22 6.40
C LEU A 332 6.46 3.55 7.87
N ASP A 333 6.62 4.84 8.19
CA ASP A 333 6.86 5.35 9.55
C ASP A 333 5.57 5.60 10.34
N GLY A 334 4.40 5.48 9.70
CA GLY A 334 3.08 5.68 10.29
C GLY A 334 2.74 4.64 11.35
N THR A 335 1.60 4.83 12.01
CA THR A 335 1.13 3.91 13.07
C THR A 335 0.33 2.73 12.53
N ARG A 336 -0.29 2.90 11.35
CA ARG A 336 -1.17 1.89 10.77
C ARG A 336 -0.42 0.75 10.13
N LEU A 337 -0.89 -0.46 10.40
CA LEU A 337 -0.31 -1.69 9.88
C LEU A 337 -0.40 -1.78 8.35
N GLU A 338 -1.57 -1.45 7.81
CA GLU A 338 -1.87 -1.48 6.39
C GLU A 338 -0.91 -0.57 5.61
N GLY A 339 -0.64 0.63 6.14
CA GLY A 339 0.33 1.57 5.57
C GLY A 339 1.74 1.00 5.54
N LYS A 340 2.15 0.35 6.63
CA LYS A 340 3.45 -0.32 6.72
C LYS A 340 3.59 -1.45 5.72
N CYS A 341 2.57 -2.30 5.59
CA CYS A 341 2.58 -3.43 4.67
C CYS A 341 2.67 -2.97 3.22
N ILE A 342 1.81 -2.02 2.80
CA ILE A 342 1.78 -1.55 1.41
C ILE A 342 3.06 -0.78 1.03
N ALA A 343 3.58 0.05 1.94
CA ALA A 343 4.81 0.79 1.71
C ALA A 343 6.04 -0.15 1.65
N ALA A 344 6.16 -1.11 2.57
CA ALA A 344 7.24 -2.08 2.57
C ALA A 344 7.20 -2.98 1.32
N PHE A 345 6.01 -3.39 0.90
CA PHE A 345 5.81 -4.15 -0.34
C PHE A 345 6.30 -3.36 -1.55
N TYR A 346 5.82 -2.14 -1.71
CA TYR A 346 6.18 -1.34 -2.87
C TYR A 346 7.66 -0.97 -2.91
N LEU A 347 8.27 -0.64 -1.76
CA LEU A 347 9.71 -0.45 -1.66
C LEU A 347 10.50 -1.73 -1.99
N CYS A 348 9.97 -2.91 -1.69
CA CYS A 348 10.57 -4.18 -2.09
C CYS A 348 10.49 -4.39 -3.61
N VAL A 349 9.34 -4.09 -4.22
CA VAL A 349 9.15 -4.11 -5.68
C VAL A 349 10.14 -3.17 -6.38
N GLU A 350 10.20 -1.93 -5.94
CA GLU A 350 11.12 -0.94 -6.50
C GLU A 350 12.60 -1.29 -6.26
N ALA A 351 12.91 -1.91 -5.11
CA ALA A 351 14.26 -2.41 -4.86
C ALA A 351 14.67 -3.47 -5.89
N SER A 352 13.77 -4.39 -6.25
CA SER A 352 14.00 -5.39 -7.30
C SER A 352 14.22 -4.74 -8.67
N ILE A 353 13.44 -3.69 -9.01
CA ILE A 353 13.62 -2.94 -10.26
C ILE A 353 14.95 -2.18 -10.26
N LYS A 354 15.24 -1.41 -9.20
CA LYS A 354 16.46 -0.59 -9.08
C LYS A 354 17.73 -1.42 -8.95
N SER A 355 17.66 -2.60 -8.33
CA SER A 355 18.80 -3.53 -8.26
C SER A 355 19.22 -4.01 -9.65
N ARG A 356 18.26 -4.30 -10.54
CA ARG A 356 18.55 -4.65 -11.94
C ARG A 356 19.19 -3.50 -12.72
N GLN A 357 18.93 -2.26 -12.32
CA GLN A 357 19.49 -1.04 -12.90
C GLN A 357 20.82 -0.62 -12.25
N GLY A 358 21.26 -1.28 -11.16
CA GLY A 358 22.45 -0.90 -10.40
C GLY A 358 22.30 0.40 -9.59
N ASN A 359 21.08 0.81 -9.27
CA ASN A 359 20.75 2.09 -8.63
C ASN A 359 20.01 1.94 -7.28
N THR A 360 20.56 1.10 -6.40
CA THR A 360 19.95 0.91 -5.06
C THR A 360 20.28 2.01 -4.05
N LYS A 361 21.26 2.88 -4.34
CA LYS A 361 21.64 3.99 -3.46
C LYS A 361 20.52 4.99 -3.21
N ILE A 362 19.58 5.12 -4.14
CA ILE A 362 18.39 5.96 -4.02
C ILE A 362 17.63 5.74 -2.71
N PHE A 363 17.58 4.50 -2.21
CA PHE A 363 16.86 4.16 -0.96
C PHE A 363 17.57 4.66 0.30
N GLN A 364 18.91 4.79 0.26
CA GLN A 364 19.67 5.44 1.33
C GLN A 364 19.46 6.96 1.30
N GLU A 365 19.51 7.56 0.12
CA GLU A 365 19.36 9.01 -0.08
C GLU A 365 17.99 9.51 0.41
N ILE A 366 16.91 8.78 0.15
CA ILE A 366 15.56 9.13 0.61
C ILE A 366 15.29 8.73 2.07
N GLY A 367 16.18 7.99 2.74
CA GLY A 367 16.00 7.55 4.13
C GLY A 367 15.18 6.27 4.31
N ALA A 368 14.78 5.59 3.23
CA ALA A 368 13.96 4.37 3.28
C ALA A 368 14.64 3.22 4.02
N VAL A 369 15.98 3.10 3.87
CA VAL A 369 16.76 2.05 4.55
C VAL A 369 16.60 2.12 6.06
N GLN A 370 16.65 3.30 6.66
CA GLN A 370 16.50 3.48 8.10
C GLN A 370 15.10 3.11 8.57
N SER A 371 14.06 3.51 7.84
CA SER A 371 12.67 3.17 8.18
C SER A 371 12.40 1.68 8.04
N LEU A 372 12.95 1.01 7.02
CA LEU A 372 12.88 -0.45 6.87
C LEU A 372 13.63 -1.19 8.00
N LYS A 373 14.84 -0.73 8.38
CA LYS A 373 15.60 -1.29 9.51
C LYS A 373 14.82 -1.15 10.82
N LYS A 374 14.20 0.01 11.09
CA LYS A 374 13.30 0.19 12.25
C LYS A 374 12.12 -0.78 12.22
N MET A 375 11.50 -0.99 11.05
CA MET A 375 10.40 -1.93 10.92
C MET A 375 10.82 -3.36 11.24
N VAL A 376 11.99 -3.81 10.78
CA VAL A 376 12.53 -5.15 11.13
C VAL A 376 12.78 -5.26 12.61
N MET A 377 13.34 -4.22 13.25
CA MET A 377 13.69 -4.23 14.66
C MET A 377 12.47 -4.26 15.58
N TYR A 378 11.43 -3.49 15.28
CA TYR A 378 10.37 -3.18 16.24
C TYR A 378 8.96 -3.66 15.84
N SER A 379 8.71 -4.05 14.59
CA SER A 379 7.37 -4.48 14.18
C SER A 379 7.01 -5.85 14.74
N SER A 380 5.79 -5.99 15.24
CA SER A 380 5.20 -7.28 15.63
C SER A 380 4.58 -8.02 14.43
N ASN A 381 4.26 -7.33 13.34
CA ASN A 381 3.60 -7.91 12.18
C ASN A 381 4.58 -8.70 11.31
N GLY A 382 4.24 -9.96 11.02
CA GLY A 382 5.08 -10.87 10.23
C GLY A 382 5.20 -10.46 8.77
N THR A 383 4.12 -10.02 8.14
CA THR A 383 4.06 -9.59 6.73
C THR A 383 4.94 -8.36 6.50
N ALA A 384 4.74 -7.28 7.26
CA ALA A 384 5.53 -6.06 7.14
C ALA A 384 7.02 -6.31 7.41
N CYS A 385 7.33 -7.08 8.45
CA CYS A 385 8.71 -7.43 8.81
C CYS A 385 9.38 -8.30 7.73
N GLY A 386 8.66 -9.27 7.16
CA GLY A 386 9.14 -10.13 6.06
C GLY A 386 9.47 -9.33 4.81
N LEU A 387 8.57 -8.42 4.41
CA LEU A 387 8.77 -7.53 3.26
C LEU A 387 9.93 -6.56 3.46
N ALA A 388 10.05 -5.97 4.66
CA ALA A 388 11.16 -5.09 5.00
C ALA A 388 12.52 -5.82 4.95
N LYS A 389 12.61 -7.05 5.48
CA LYS A 389 13.82 -7.89 5.38
C LYS A 389 14.19 -8.18 3.93
N ARG A 390 13.20 -8.57 3.10
CA ARG A 390 13.40 -8.85 1.68
C ARG A 390 13.89 -7.60 0.94
N ALA A 391 13.26 -6.44 1.18
CA ALA A 391 13.67 -5.18 0.60
C ALA A 391 15.12 -4.83 0.93
N LEU A 392 15.51 -4.90 2.22
CA LEU A 392 16.89 -4.63 2.66
C LEU A 392 17.89 -5.60 2.01
N SER A 393 17.57 -6.90 1.93
CA SER A 393 18.42 -7.89 1.25
C SER A 393 18.63 -7.56 -0.22
N VAL A 394 17.56 -7.18 -0.95
CA VAL A 394 17.65 -6.80 -2.36
C VAL A 394 18.46 -5.52 -2.56
N MET A 395 18.36 -4.58 -1.62
CA MET A 395 19.16 -3.34 -1.63
C MET A 395 20.64 -3.58 -1.30
N GLY A 396 21.03 -4.78 -0.83
CA GLY A 396 22.37 -5.10 -0.36
C GLY A 396 22.70 -4.56 1.02
N GLU A 397 21.68 -4.25 1.82
CA GLU A 397 21.81 -3.72 3.16
C GLU A 397 21.84 -4.82 4.24
N GLU A 398 22.54 -4.55 5.34
CA GLU A 398 22.51 -5.43 6.50
C GLU A 398 21.12 -5.46 7.12
N VAL A 399 20.57 -6.68 7.29
CA VAL A 399 19.26 -6.92 7.88
C VAL A 399 19.42 -7.01 9.40
N PRO A 400 18.87 -6.08 10.19
CA PRO A 400 19.00 -6.11 11.64
C PRO A 400 18.20 -7.28 12.24
N ARG A 401 18.61 -7.69 13.45
CA ARG A 401 17.85 -8.68 14.23
C ARG A 401 16.63 -8.02 14.86
N ARG A 402 15.53 -8.78 14.94
CA ARG A 402 14.34 -8.33 15.66
C ARG A 402 14.67 -8.18 17.13
N ILE A 403 14.24 -7.07 17.73
CA ILE A 403 14.41 -6.79 19.15
C ILE A 403 13.21 -7.35 19.92
N LEU A 404 13.47 -7.96 21.10
CA LEU A 404 12.40 -8.39 21.99
C LEU A 404 11.60 -7.17 22.44
N SER A 405 10.28 -7.24 22.35
CA SER A 405 9.41 -6.08 22.61
C SER A 405 9.28 -5.74 24.10
N CYS A 406 9.47 -6.72 25.01
CA CYS A 406 9.34 -6.53 26.46
C CYS A 406 10.61 -5.91 27.06
N VAL A 407 10.85 -4.63 26.77
CA VAL A 407 12.04 -3.89 27.17
C VAL A 407 12.24 -3.82 28.70
N PRO A 408 11.20 -3.61 29.55
CA PRO A 408 11.37 -3.61 30.99
C PRO A 408 12.04 -4.88 31.57
N ASN A 409 11.92 -6.01 30.88
CA ASN A 409 12.46 -7.29 31.33
C ASN A 409 13.80 -7.65 30.66
N TRP A 410 14.44 -6.73 29.92
CA TRP A 410 15.72 -6.97 29.28
C TRP A 410 16.82 -7.15 30.29
N LYS A 411 17.70 -8.12 30.00
CA LYS A 411 18.98 -8.27 30.66
C LYS A 411 20.05 -7.45 29.94
N THR A 412 21.23 -7.36 30.51
CA THR A 412 22.37 -6.64 29.92
C THR A 412 22.75 -7.12 28.51
N CYS A 413 22.50 -8.39 28.18
CA CYS A 413 22.77 -8.95 26.84
C CYS A 413 21.83 -8.41 25.75
N GLU A 414 20.54 -8.19 26.07
CA GLU A 414 19.59 -7.57 25.14
C GLU A 414 19.93 -6.10 24.94
N VAL A 415 20.29 -5.37 26.00
CA VAL A 415 20.76 -3.99 25.92
C VAL A 415 21.99 -3.88 25.02
N ARG A 416 22.97 -4.78 25.19
CA ARG A 416 24.17 -4.86 24.34
C ARG A 416 23.79 -5.05 22.87
N THR A 417 22.87 -5.97 22.58
CA THR A 417 22.39 -6.23 21.20
C THR A 417 21.74 -4.99 20.60
N TRP A 418 20.92 -4.28 21.37
CA TRP A 418 20.28 -3.05 20.92
C TRP A 418 21.31 -1.94 20.63
N LEU A 419 22.29 -1.73 21.54
CA LEU A 419 23.37 -0.76 21.35
C LEU A 419 24.17 -1.00 20.06
N GLN A 420 24.46 -2.25 19.74
CA GLN A 420 25.14 -2.62 18.50
C GLN A 420 24.32 -2.21 17.26
N GLN A 421 23.02 -2.47 17.30
CA GLN A 421 22.13 -2.19 16.16
C GLN A 421 21.85 -0.70 15.94
N VAL A 422 21.85 0.10 17.00
CA VAL A 422 21.67 1.57 16.90
C VAL A 422 23.00 2.31 16.71
N GLY A 423 24.12 1.58 16.59
CA GLY A 423 25.43 2.13 16.27
C GLY A 423 26.16 2.77 17.47
N PHE A 424 25.95 2.21 18.66
CA PHE A 424 26.68 2.54 19.90
C PHE A 424 27.55 1.40 20.41
N SER A 425 28.07 0.58 19.50
CA SER A 425 28.89 -0.60 19.82
C SER A 425 30.11 -0.27 20.69
N ALA A 426 30.69 0.91 20.54
CA ALA A 426 31.85 1.37 21.32
C ALA A 426 31.58 1.48 22.83
N TYR A 427 30.32 1.59 23.23
CA TYR A 427 29.93 1.75 24.64
C TYR A 427 29.38 0.46 25.25
N CYS A 428 29.28 -0.64 24.50
CA CYS A 428 28.67 -1.90 24.94
C CYS A 428 29.33 -2.45 26.22
N ASP A 429 30.66 -2.42 26.31
CA ASP A 429 31.39 -2.95 27.46
C ASP A 429 31.12 -2.10 28.71
N ARG A 430 31.05 -0.79 28.57
CA ARG A 430 30.75 0.12 29.70
C ARG A 430 29.32 -0.06 30.22
N PHE A 431 28.32 -0.24 29.32
CA PHE A 431 26.95 -0.59 29.75
C PHE A 431 26.89 -1.93 30.47
N GLN A 432 27.67 -2.90 30.03
CA GLN A 432 27.75 -4.21 30.67
C GLN A 432 28.46 -4.19 32.02
N GLU A 433 29.55 -3.41 32.17
CA GLU A 433 30.25 -3.20 33.45
C GLU A 433 29.33 -2.60 34.52
N LEU A 434 28.50 -1.62 34.11
CA LEU A 434 27.54 -0.97 35.00
C LEU A 434 26.22 -1.75 35.12
N GLN A 435 26.15 -2.98 34.57
CA GLN A 435 24.99 -3.84 34.63
C GLN A 435 23.68 -3.18 34.19
N VAL A 436 23.73 -2.33 33.16
CA VAL A 436 22.53 -1.63 32.62
C VAL A 436 21.61 -2.66 31.99
N ASP A 437 20.49 -2.87 32.61
CA ASP A 437 19.37 -3.71 32.13
C ASP A 437 18.28 -2.86 31.44
N GLY A 438 17.13 -3.47 31.15
CA GLY A 438 16.04 -2.79 30.48
C GLY A 438 15.39 -1.69 31.31
N ASP A 439 15.28 -1.86 32.61
CA ASP A 439 14.73 -0.87 33.55
C ASP A 439 15.63 0.37 33.61
N LEU A 440 16.90 0.18 33.88
CA LEU A 440 17.89 1.27 33.92
C LEU A 440 17.98 1.97 32.55
N LEU A 441 17.95 1.22 31.44
CA LEU A 441 17.96 1.79 30.10
C LEU A 441 16.75 2.71 29.85
N LEU A 442 15.55 2.31 30.28
CA LEU A 442 14.35 3.10 30.09
C LEU A 442 14.32 4.38 30.92
N ASN A 443 15.07 4.44 32.01
CA ASN A 443 15.15 5.59 32.94
C ASN A 443 16.39 6.46 32.74
N ILE A 444 17.30 6.09 31.84
CA ILE A 444 18.60 6.73 31.67
C ILE A 444 18.47 8.21 31.28
N THR A 445 19.28 9.04 31.95
CA THR A 445 19.30 10.50 31.78
C THR A 445 20.49 10.97 30.93
N ASP A 446 20.44 12.22 30.41
CA ASP A 446 21.59 12.81 29.67
C ASP A 446 22.83 12.96 30.53
N GLN A 447 22.67 13.18 31.85
CA GLN A 447 23.80 13.29 32.80
C GLN A 447 24.50 11.94 33.00
N GLU A 448 23.76 10.85 33.22
CA GLU A 448 24.30 9.51 33.35
C GLU A 448 24.98 9.03 32.08
N LEU A 449 24.41 9.35 30.91
CA LEU A 449 25.05 9.09 29.61
C LEU A 449 26.43 9.76 29.52
N CYS A 450 26.56 10.98 30.07
CA CYS A 450 27.79 11.75 30.04
C CYS A 450 28.81 11.26 31.07
N HIS A 451 28.38 11.16 32.34
CA HIS A 451 29.29 10.98 33.46
C HIS A 451 29.61 9.49 33.74
N ASP A 452 28.59 8.63 33.67
CA ASP A 452 28.75 7.22 34.03
C ASP A 452 29.11 6.35 32.84
N LEU A 453 28.46 6.62 31.71
CA LEU A 453 28.58 5.83 30.47
C LEU A 453 29.62 6.39 29.49
N GLY A 454 30.19 7.59 29.79
CA GLY A 454 31.29 8.16 29.01
C GLY A 454 30.93 8.68 27.63
N ILE A 455 29.64 8.92 27.33
CA ILE A 455 29.20 9.54 26.05
C ILE A 455 29.36 11.06 26.17
N THR A 456 30.59 11.57 26.10
CA THR A 456 30.90 12.98 26.33
C THR A 456 30.40 13.92 25.24
N ALA A 457 30.30 13.45 23.97
CA ALA A 457 29.85 14.24 22.84
C ALA A 457 28.33 14.48 22.90
N GLY A 458 27.92 15.75 23.07
CA GLY A 458 26.51 16.13 23.22
C GLY A 458 25.61 15.70 22.04
N LEU A 459 26.11 15.74 20.80
CA LEU A 459 25.36 15.26 19.64
C LEU A 459 25.15 13.74 19.68
N SER A 460 26.13 12.98 20.17
CA SER A 460 25.99 11.53 20.34
C SER A 460 24.95 11.20 21.40
N ARG A 461 24.90 11.94 22.53
CA ARG A 461 23.85 11.78 23.54
C ARG A 461 22.46 12.12 23.00
N LYS A 462 22.32 13.20 22.26
CA LYS A 462 21.04 13.56 21.59
C LYS A 462 20.57 12.46 20.63
N ARG A 463 21.51 11.87 19.88
CA ARG A 463 21.21 10.75 18.99
C ARG A 463 20.77 9.53 19.81
N PHE A 464 21.48 9.20 20.89
CA PHE A 464 21.12 8.09 21.77
C PHE A 464 19.72 8.26 22.37
N LEU A 465 19.44 9.43 22.94
CA LEU A 465 18.11 9.73 23.54
C LEU A 465 16.98 9.69 22.50
N ARG A 466 17.24 10.11 21.25
CA ARG A 466 16.29 9.96 20.17
C ARG A 466 16.00 8.48 19.85
N ASP A 467 17.03 7.66 19.77
CA ASP A 467 16.90 6.23 19.47
C ASP A 467 16.26 5.50 20.68
N LEU A 468 16.53 5.91 21.89
CA LEU A 468 15.85 5.45 23.10
C LEU A 468 14.36 5.85 23.12
N CYS A 469 14.03 7.05 22.69
CA CYS A 469 12.63 7.50 22.53
C CYS A 469 11.86 6.60 21.54
N VAL A 470 12.51 6.21 20.44
CA VAL A 470 11.95 5.25 19.49
C VAL A 470 11.72 3.90 20.15
N LEU A 471 12.71 3.38 20.90
CA LEU A 471 12.58 2.14 21.65
C LEU A 471 11.41 2.19 22.63
N LYS A 472 11.30 3.26 23.44
CA LYS A 472 10.18 3.49 24.38
C LYS A 472 8.81 3.50 23.68
N THR A 473 8.75 4.04 22.46
CA THR A 473 7.50 4.11 21.70
C THR A 473 7.03 2.74 21.21
N TYR A 474 7.97 1.83 20.87
CA TYR A 474 7.64 0.50 20.36
C TYR A 474 7.66 -0.61 21.41
N ALA A 475 8.12 -0.33 22.62
CA ALA A 475 8.19 -1.29 23.71
C ALA A 475 6.80 -1.83 24.09
N ASN A 476 6.76 -3.11 24.47
CA ASN A 476 5.58 -3.74 25.04
C ASN A 476 5.61 -3.61 26.57
N TYR A 477 4.65 -2.92 27.12
CA TYR A 477 4.51 -2.65 28.56
C TYR A 477 3.46 -3.55 29.23
N SER A 478 2.88 -4.54 28.55
CA SER A 478 1.81 -5.39 29.07
C SER A 478 2.15 -6.11 30.38
N THR A 479 3.44 -6.30 30.68
CA THR A 479 3.90 -6.90 31.92
C THR A 479 3.89 -5.96 33.12
N CYS A 480 3.90 -4.64 32.90
CA CYS A 480 3.97 -3.63 33.96
C CYS A 480 2.82 -2.59 33.89
N ASP A 481 2.00 -2.61 32.82
CA ASP A 481 0.89 -1.69 32.58
C ASP A 481 -0.49 -2.41 32.63
N PRO A 482 -1.01 -2.78 33.80
CA PRO A 482 -2.26 -3.52 33.94
C PRO A 482 -3.49 -2.69 33.50
N ASN A 483 -3.37 -1.37 33.48
CA ASN A 483 -4.47 -0.44 33.21
C ASN A 483 -4.49 0.09 31.77
N ASN A 484 -3.65 -0.48 30.87
CA ASN A 484 -3.51 -0.06 29.47
C ASN A 484 -3.27 1.46 29.31
N MET A 485 -2.42 2.04 30.13
CA MET A 485 -2.00 3.44 30.06
C MET A 485 -1.32 3.73 28.71
N ALA A 486 -0.55 2.76 28.20
CA ALA A 486 0.11 2.84 26.90
C ALA A 486 -0.89 3.13 25.76
N ASP A 487 -2.01 2.42 25.71
CA ASP A 487 -3.00 2.57 24.66
C ASP A 487 -3.77 3.89 24.79
N TRP A 488 -4.07 4.31 26.01
CA TRP A 488 -4.67 5.63 26.24
C TRP A 488 -3.75 6.79 25.81
N LEU A 489 -2.44 6.70 26.08
CA LEU A 489 -1.49 7.70 25.63
C LEU A 489 -1.42 7.79 24.10
N VAL A 490 -1.52 6.64 23.41
CA VAL A 490 -1.57 6.58 21.93
C VAL A 490 -2.85 7.23 21.40
N GLU A 491 -3.99 7.09 22.06
CA GLU A 491 -5.24 7.77 21.69
C GLU A 491 -5.09 9.30 21.77
N VAL A 492 -4.33 9.82 22.74
CA VAL A 492 -4.05 11.27 22.86
C VAL A 492 -3.10 11.74 21.78
N ASP A 493 -1.94 11.10 21.68
CA ASP A 493 -0.94 11.31 20.62
C ASP A 493 -0.04 10.06 20.55
N PRO A 494 0.13 9.40 19.39
CA PRO A 494 0.97 8.21 19.26
C PRO A 494 2.38 8.36 19.81
N ARG A 495 2.94 9.57 19.78
CA ARG A 495 4.26 9.88 20.34
C ARG A 495 4.31 9.78 21.86
N PHE A 496 3.16 9.85 22.55
CA PHE A 496 3.09 9.84 24.02
C PHE A 496 3.29 8.45 24.61
N ARG A 497 3.22 7.40 23.80
CA ARG A 497 3.57 6.05 24.24
C ARG A 497 4.96 5.98 24.90
N GLN A 498 5.89 6.85 24.52
CA GLN A 498 7.22 6.96 25.14
C GLN A 498 7.19 7.26 26.64
N TYR A 499 6.11 7.87 27.16
CA TYR A 499 5.95 8.25 28.56
C TYR A 499 5.32 7.14 29.42
N THR A 500 4.86 6.04 28.79
CA THR A 500 4.16 4.95 29.49
C THR A 500 4.98 4.43 30.68
N TYR A 501 6.25 4.12 30.46
CA TYR A 501 7.06 3.51 31.51
C TYR A 501 7.27 4.44 32.71
N GLY A 502 7.61 5.70 32.48
CA GLY A 502 7.77 6.71 33.56
C GLY A 502 6.47 6.91 34.38
N LEU A 503 5.31 6.97 33.71
CA LEU A 503 4.02 7.09 34.38
C LEU A 503 3.70 5.85 35.25
N VAL A 504 3.83 4.65 34.65
CA VAL A 504 3.51 3.40 35.36
C VAL A 504 4.47 3.19 36.55
N GLN A 505 5.75 3.48 36.39
CA GLN A 505 6.77 3.34 37.43
C GLN A 505 6.54 4.33 38.58
N SER A 506 6.04 5.54 38.28
CA SER A 506 5.62 6.51 39.29
C SER A 506 4.29 6.16 39.97
N GLY A 507 3.70 4.99 39.69
CA GLY A 507 2.45 4.54 40.27
C GLY A 507 1.21 5.24 39.71
N VAL A 508 1.34 5.84 38.52
CA VAL A 508 0.22 6.52 37.85
C VAL A 508 -0.65 5.47 37.17
N ASP A 509 -1.94 5.49 37.50
CA ASP A 509 -2.97 4.70 36.86
C ASP A 509 -4.13 5.60 36.35
N ARG A 510 -5.10 5.02 35.65
CA ARG A 510 -6.25 5.76 35.12
C ARG A 510 -7.11 6.40 36.23
N ASN A 511 -7.08 5.88 37.43
CA ASN A 511 -7.93 6.37 38.53
C ASN A 511 -7.31 7.59 39.20
N ASN A 512 -6.00 7.56 39.45
CA ASN A 512 -5.29 8.67 40.09
C ASN A 512 -4.79 9.74 39.09
N PHE A 513 -4.81 9.44 37.80
CA PHE A 513 -4.37 10.36 36.75
C PHE A 513 -5.08 11.73 36.78
N LYS A 514 -6.39 11.74 37.19
CA LYS A 514 -7.19 13.00 37.28
C LYS A 514 -6.68 13.97 38.30
N SER A 515 -5.97 13.51 39.31
CA SER A 515 -5.43 14.33 40.40
C SER A 515 -4.01 14.84 40.15
N LEU A 516 -3.36 14.43 39.06
CA LEU A 516 -1.99 14.83 38.78
C LEU A 516 -1.89 16.28 38.36
N THR A 517 -0.88 16.95 38.93
CA THR A 517 -0.50 18.32 38.59
C THR A 517 0.56 18.34 37.48
N ASP A 518 0.70 19.50 36.80
CA ASP A 518 1.75 19.70 35.79
C ASP A 518 3.13 19.46 36.38
N GLN A 519 3.33 19.87 37.64
CA GLN A 519 4.60 19.73 38.36
C GLN A 519 4.96 18.26 38.66
N GLN A 520 3.97 17.43 39.00
CA GLN A 520 4.17 16.00 39.19
C GLN A 520 4.49 15.27 37.89
N LEU A 521 3.81 15.63 36.80
CA LEU A 521 4.14 15.07 35.47
C LEU A 521 5.57 15.42 35.07
N GLN A 522 6.07 16.59 35.44
CA GLN A 522 7.43 17.02 35.16
C GLN A 522 8.44 16.31 36.06
N ASN A 523 8.26 16.37 37.37
CA ASN A 523 9.28 15.96 38.33
C ASN A 523 9.28 14.44 38.58
N ASP A 524 8.07 13.85 38.71
CA ASP A 524 7.93 12.46 39.14
C ASP A 524 7.81 11.51 37.92
N CYS A 525 7.20 11.99 36.84
CA CYS A 525 7.00 11.20 35.62
C CYS A 525 8.00 11.54 34.49
N HIS A 526 8.91 12.47 34.73
CA HIS A 526 9.99 12.88 33.83
C HIS A 526 9.51 13.32 32.42
N ILE A 527 8.35 14.04 32.37
CA ILE A 527 7.84 14.61 31.13
C ILE A 527 8.30 16.06 31.03
N ASP A 528 9.49 16.32 30.47
CA ASP A 528 10.09 17.66 30.42
C ASP A 528 9.33 18.64 29.50
N ASN A 529 8.66 18.11 28.44
CA ASN A 529 7.97 18.95 27.47
C ASN A 529 6.62 19.46 27.99
N GLY A 530 6.55 20.77 28.34
CA GLY A 530 5.34 21.40 28.87
C GLY A 530 4.14 21.36 27.93
N VAL A 531 4.34 21.38 26.60
CA VAL A 531 3.25 21.23 25.62
C VAL A 531 2.68 19.81 25.68
N HIS A 532 3.53 18.80 25.84
CA HIS A 532 3.07 17.41 25.99
C HIS A 532 2.29 17.26 27.30
N ARG A 533 2.78 17.81 28.43
CA ARG A 533 2.05 17.79 29.70
C ARG A 533 0.68 18.44 29.59
N ALA A 534 0.61 19.63 28.98
CA ALA A 534 -0.65 20.33 28.76
C ALA A 534 -1.66 19.52 27.92
N LYS A 535 -1.19 18.86 26.86
CA LYS A 535 -2.03 17.98 26.05
C LYS A 535 -2.53 16.74 26.84
N ILE A 536 -1.67 16.13 27.61
CA ILE A 536 -1.97 14.99 28.45
C ILE A 536 -3.02 15.38 29.50
N LEU A 537 -2.82 16.50 30.20
CA LEU A 537 -3.78 17.02 31.19
C LEU A 537 -5.12 17.43 30.56
N SER A 538 -5.12 18.03 29.37
CA SER A 538 -6.35 18.42 28.68
C SER A 538 -7.16 17.21 28.20
N ALA A 539 -6.50 16.13 27.81
CA ALA A 539 -7.16 14.88 27.40
C ALA A 539 -7.88 14.17 28.55
N ASN A 540 -7.43 14.41 29.78
CA ASN A 540 -8.00 13.85 31.00
C ASN A 540 -9.43 14.36 31.29
N ASN A 541 -9.81 15.54 30.78
CA ASN A 541 -11.14 16.13 30.97
C ASN A 541 -12.20 15.60 29.99
N LYS A 542 -11.84 14.74 29.03
CA LYS A 542 -12.81 14.08 28.15
C LYS A 542 -13.37 12.86 28.89
N PRO A 543 -14.72 12.64 28.90
CA PRO A 543 -15.29 11.45 29.51
C PRO A 543 -14.69 10.21 28.87
N LEU A 544 -13.97 9.44 29.66
CA LEU A 544 -13.45 8.13 29.28
C LEU A 544 -14.62 7.24 28.88
N LYS A 545 -14.57 6.61 27.73
CA LYS A 545 -15.42 5.45 27.45
C LYS A 545 -15.20 4.47 28.60
N PRO A 546 -16.27 4.00 29.29
CA PRO A 546 -16.12 3.08 30.40
C PRO A 546 -15.33 1.85 29.91
N CYS A 547 -14.24 1.55 30.62
CA CYS A 547 -13.61 0.25 30.54
C CYS A 547 -14.69 -0.77 30.90
N GLN A 548 -15.04 -1.66 29.99
CA GLN A 548 -15.93 -2.77 30.31
C GLN A 548 -15.21 -3.65 31.32
N THR A 549 -15.48 -3.37 32.60
CA THR A 549 -15.12 -4.27 33.70
C THR A 549 -15.95 -5.53 33.58
N ASP A 550 -15.31 -6.66 33.46
CA ASP A 550 -15.77 -8.01 33.87
C ASP A 550 -17.22 -8.43 33.51
N ALA A 551 -17.63 -8.24 32.28
CA ALA A 551 -18.44 -9.22 31.59
C ALA A 551 -17.46 -10.11 30.79
N GLN A 552 -17.46 -11.41 30.99
CA GLN A 552 -16.76 -12.34 30.09
C GLN A 552 -17.04 -11.89 28.66
N PRO A 553 -16.02 -11.69 27.78
CA PRO A 553 -16.26 -11.16 26.46
C PRO A 553 -17.30 -12.08 25.79
N ALA A 554 -18.46 -11.51 25.46
CA ALA A 554 -19.43 -12.19 24.63
C ALA A 554 -18.67 -12.68 23.39
N GLY A 555 -18.81 -13.98 23.06
CA GLY A 555 -18.14 -14.54 21.90
C GLY A 555 -18.53 -13.75 20.63
N PRO A 556 -17.80 -13.90 19.55
CA PRO A 556 -18.14 -13.22 18.30
C PRO A 556 -19.56 -13.64 17.86
N ASP A 557 -20.31 -12.73 17.23
CA ASP A 557 -21.63 -13.06 16.70
C ASP A 557 -21.51 -14.09 15.58
N VAL A 558 -20.45 -13.99 14.78
CA VAL A 558 -20.19 -14.84 13.62
C VAL A 558 -18.72 -15.30 13.61
N PHE A 559 -18.51 -16.60 13.44
CA PHE A 559 -17.22 -17.19 13.11
C PHE A 559 -17.21 -17.57 11.62
N ILE A 560 -16.18 -17.19 10.88
CA ILE A 560 -16.04 -17.56 9.46
C ILE A 560 -14.91 -18.57 9.32
N SER A 561 -15.27 -19.80 8.95
CA SER A 561 -14.34 -20.88 8.60
C SER A 561 -14.09 -20.89 7.09
N TYR A 562 -12.84 -21.04 6.69
CA TYR A 562 -12.47 -21.02 5.28
C TYR A 562 -11.12 -21.70 5.02
N ARG A 563 -10.88 -22.13 3.78
CA ARG A 563 -9.58 -22.62 3.33
C ARG A 563 -8.67 -21.43 2.98
N ARG A 564 -7.58 -21.23 3.69
CA ARG A 564 -6.66 -20.07 3.50
C ARG A 564 -6.18 -19.92 2.06
N THR A 565 -5.88 -21.00 1.37
CA THR A 565 -5.35 -20.98 0.00
C THR A 565 -6.35 -20.53 -1.06
N THR A 566 -7.65 -20.75 -0.86
CA THR A 566 -8.67 -20.53 -1.90
C THR A 566 -9.86 -19.70 -1.44
N GLY A 567 -10.11 -19.59 -0.13
CA GLY A 567 -11.28 -18.94 0.45
C GLY A 567 -11.03 -17.62 1.16
N SER A 568 -9.75 -17.20 1.31
CA SER A 568 -9.37 -16.03 2.12
C SER A 568 -10.01 -14.73 1.64
N GLN A 569 -10.12 -14.53 0.33
CA GLN A 569 -10.71 -13.32 -0.25
C GLN A 569 -12.20 -13.21 0.08
N LEU A 570 -12.96 -14.30 -0.15
CA LEU A 570 -14.39 -14.30 0.16
C LEU A 570 -14.66 -14.21 1.66
N ALA A 571 -13.85 -14.86 2.49
CA ALA A 571 -13.97 -14.77 3.95
C ALA A 571 -13.76 -13.34 4.46
N SER A 572 -12.73 -12.65 3.95
CA SER A 572 -12.47 -11.25 4.29
C SER A 572 -13.59 -10.32 3.81
N LEU A 573 -14.14 -10.56 2.63
CA LEU A 573 -15.27 -9.82 2.09
C LEU A 573 -16.52 -9.97 2.97
N LEU A 574 -16.88 -11.22 3.32
CA LEU A 574 -18.02 -11.51 4.19
C LEU A 574 -17.84 -10.86 5.56
N LYS A 575 -16.63 -10.91 6.13
CA LYS A 575 -16.32 -10.24 7.40
C LYS A 575 -16.65 -8.76 7.33
N VAL A 576 -16.13 -8.07 6.32
CA VAL A 576 -16.36 -6.62 6.15
C VAL A 576 -17.84 -6.29 6.02
N HIS A 577 -18.56 -6.99 5.13
CA HIS A 577 -20.00 -6.77 4.95
C HIS A 577 -20.80 -7.00 6.23
N LEU A 578 -20.42 -7.97 7.03
CA LEU A 578 -21.12 -8.25 8.31
C LEU A 578 -20.76 -7.23 9.38
N GLN A 579 -19.49 -6.80 9.47
CA GLN A 579 -19.04 -5.79 10.44
C GLN A 579 -19.68 -4.42 10.18
N VAL A 580 -19.77 -4.00 8.93
CA VAL A 580 -20.47 -2.76 8.54
C VAL A 580 -21.94 -2.78 8.98
N ARG A 581 -22.55 -3.98 9.07
CA ARG A 581 -23.93 -4.17 9.51
C ARG A 581 -24.08 -4.47 11.03
N GLY A 582 -22.98 -4.28 11.79
CA GLY A 582 -22.97 -4.31 13.25
C GLY A 582 -22.71 -5.68 13.88
N TYR A 583 -22.36 -6.71 13.11
CA TYR A 583 -21.97 -8.02 13.65
C TYR A 583 -20.52 -8.03 14.11
N SER A 584 -20.23 -8.62 15.25
CA SER A 584 -18.86 -8.95 15.64
C SER A 584 -18.43 -10.25 14.95
N VAL A 585 -17.39 -10.18 14.11
CA VAL A 585 -16.96 -11.29 13.25
C VAL A 585 -15.54 -11.72 13.60
N PHE A 586 -15.32 -13.03 13.71
CA PHE A 586 -14.01 -13.63 13.90
C PHE A 586 -13.61 -14.43 12.67
N ILE A 587 -12.37 -14.21 12.19
CA ILE A 587 -11.68 -15.06 11.22
C ILE A 587 -10.28 -15.37 11.74
N ASP A 588 -9.71 -16.51 11.36
CA ASP A 588 -8.48 -17.05 11.97
C ASP A 588 -7.18 -16.24 11.69
N VAL A 589 -7.22 -15.25 10.79
CA VAL A 589 -6.06 -14.41 10.43
C VAL A 589 -5.66 -13.42 11.53
N GLU A 590 -6.54 -13.06 12.45
CA GLU A 590 -6.38 -11.87 13.29
C GLU A 590 -5.59 -12.02 14.60
N LYS A 591 -5.33 -13.22 15.09
CA LYS A 591 -4.69 -13.39 16.42
C LYS A 591 -3.62 -14.49 16.45
N LEU A 592 -2.55 -14.30 15.69
CA LEU A 592 -1.33 -15.08 15.84
C LEU A 592 -0.43 -14.50 16.95
N GLU A 593 -0.81 -14.61 18.20
CA GLU A 593 0.12 -14.53 19.31
C GLU A 593 0.75 -15.92 19.56
N ALA A 594 2.05 -15.97 19.69
CA ALA A 594 2.79 -17.19 19.94
C ALA A 594 2.36 -17.84 21.29
N GLY A 595 1.77 -19.04 21.23
CA GLY A 595 1.45 -19.89 22.37
C GLY A 595 0.01 -20.39 22.35
N LYS A 596 -0.19 -21.72 22.44
CA LYS A 596 -1.47 -22.46 22.53
C LYS A 596 -2.59 -21.94 21.59
N PHE A 597 -2.30 -21.96 20.32
CA PHE A 597 -3.19 -21.51 19.22
C PHE A 597 -4.48 -22.34 19.12
N GLU A 598 -4.33 -23.64 19.31
CA GLU A 598 -5.40 -24.63 19.12
C GLU A 598 -6.61 -24.37 20.03
N ASP A 599 -6.35 -24.15 21.32
CA ASP A 599 -7.40 -23.96 22.32
C ASP A 599 -8.19 -22.67 22.08
N LYS A 600 -7.53 -21.59 21.68
CA LYS A 600 -8.17 -20.28 21.44
C LYS A 600 -9.09 -20.30 20.22
N LEU A 601 -8.68 -20.96 19.14
CA LEU A 601 -9.46 -21.07 17.90
C LEU A 601 -10.74 -21.87 18.13
N ILE A 602 -10.62 -23.04 18.74
CA ILE A 602 -11.77 -23.89 19.11
C ILE A 602 -12.72 -23.18 20.08
N GLN A 603 -12.18 -22.47 21.08
CA GLN A 603 -12.99 -21.63 21.96
C GLN A 603 -13.75 -20.51 21.21
N SER A 604 -13.14 -19.92 20.19
CA SER A 604 -13.82 -18.90 19.37
C SER A 604 -14.98 -19.48 18.58
N VAL A 605 -14.84 -20.69 18.01
CA VAL A 605 -15.95 -21.42 17.38
C VAL A 605 -17.03 -21.74 18.41
N GLN A 606 -16.66 -22.24 19.60
CA GLN A 606 -17.61 -22.58 20.66
C GLN A 606 -18.39 -21.37 21.19
N ARG A 607 -17.77 -20.19 21.24
CA ARG A 607 -18.41 -18.96 21.73
C ARG A 607 -19.21 -18.22 20.67
N ALA A 608 -18.92 -18.43 19.38
CA ALA A 608 -19.66 -17.82 18.27
C ALA A 608 -21.13 -18.28 18.26
N ARG A 609 -22.05 -17.36 17.94
CA ARG A 609 -23.47 -17.69 17.75
C ARG A 609 -23.73 -18.36 16.40
N ASN A 610 -23.13 -17.81 15.35
CA ASN A 610 -23.29 -18.26 13.98
C ASN A 610 -21.94 -18.73 13.44
N PHE A 611 -21.97 -19.69 12.53
CA PHE A 611 -20.81 -20.27 11.87
C PHE A 611 -21.00 -20.18 10.36
N ILE A 612 -20.25 -19.32 9.68
CA ILE A 612 -20.25 -19.24 8.23
C ILE A 612 -19.12 -20.12 7.71
N LEU A 613 -19.45 -21.05 6.83
CA LEU A 613 -18.50 -21.94 6.17
C LEU A 613 -18.29 -21.51 4.72
N VAL A 614 -17.13 -20.94 4.41
CA VAL A 614 -16.76 -20.54 3.06
C VAL A 614 -16.23 -21.74 2.30
N LEU A 615 -16.98 -22.21 1.33
CA LEU A 615 -16.69 -23.32 0.47
C LEU A 615 -16.24 -22.81 -0.91
N SER A 616 -14.95 -22.57 -1.05
CA SER A 616 -14.26 -22.26 -2.30
C SER A 616 -13.82 -23.55 -3.00
N SER A 617 -13.31 -23.46 -4.23
CA SER A 617 -12.76 -24.63 -4.94
C SER A 617 -11.80 -25.42 -4.04
N ASN A 618 -11.99 -26.74 -3.94
CA ASN A 618 -11.14 -27.64 -3.16
C ASN A 618 -11.10 -27.35 -1.63
N ALA A 619 -12.11 -26.66 -1.07
CA ALA A 619 -12.13 -26.30 0.34
C ALA A 619 -12.10 -27.50 1.29
N LEU A 620 -12.77 -28.62 0.92
CA LEU A 620 -12.88 -29.83 1.73
C LEU A 620 -11.90 -30.96 1.35
N ASP A 621 -11.05 -30.77 0.33
CA ASP A 621 -10.16 -31.83 -0.14
C ASP A 621 -9.25 -32.39 0.95
N LYS A 622 -8.70 -31.53 1.81
CA LYS A 622 -7.86 -31.96 2.94
C LYS A 622 -8.64 -32.60 4.08
N CYS A 623 -9.97 -32.44 4.11
CA CYS A 623 -10.82 -33.11 5.08
C CYS A 623 -11.12 -34.52 4.65
N MET A 624 -11.05 -34.84 3.34
CA MET A 624 -11.33 -36.21 2.83
C MET A 624 -10.32 -37.20 3.41
N GLY A 625 -10.83 -38.24 4.07
CA GLY A 625 -10.00 -39.27 4.70
C GLY A 625 -9.23 -38.81 5.97
N ASP A 626 -9.45 -37.62 6.50
CA ASP A 626 -8.82 -37.12 7.72
C ASP A 626 -9.48 -37.69 8.99
N THR A 627 -9.36 -39.02 9.19
CA THR A 627 -9.88 -39.71 10.38
C THR A 627 -9.16 -39.28 11.70
N ALA A 628 -8.01 -38.67 11.60
CA ALA A 628 -7.21 -38.23 12.75
C ALA A 628 -7.46 -36.76 13.15
N MET A 629 -8.43 -36.07 12.53
CA MET A 629 -8.77 -34.67 12.76
C MET A 629 -7.54 -33.75 12.78
N LYS A 630 -6.66 -33.87 11.79
CA LYS A 630 -5.45 -33.03 11.65
C LYS A 630 -5.75 -31.74 10.95
N ASP A 631 -6.71 -31.74 10.04
CA ASP A 631 -7.09 -30.55 9.28
C ASP A 631 -7.92 -29.57 10.11
N TRP A 632 -7.57 -28.28 10.02
CA TRP A 632 -8.22 -27.25 10.83
C TRP A 632 -9.67 -27.01 10.45
N VAL A 633 -9.99 -26.98 9.16
CA VAL A 633 -11.37 -26.79 8.69
C VAL A 633 -12.25 -27.97 9.15
N HIS A 634 -11.69 -29.20 9.17
CA HIS A 634 -12.38 -30.35 9.71
C HIS A 634 -12.71 -30.17 11.22
N LYS A 635 -11.71 -29.76 12.05
CA LYS A 635 -11.91 -29.48 13.48
C LYS A 635 -12.97 -28.40 13.73
N GLU A 636 -12.94 -27.33 12.96
CA GLU A 636 -13.89 -26.23 13.07
C GLU A 636 -15.32 -26.67 12.75
N ILE A 637 -15.50 -27.42 11.66
CA ILE A 637 -16.81 -27.96 11.25
C ILE A 637 -17.37 -28.89 12.34
N VAL A 638 -16.57 -29.85 12.81
CA VAL A 638 -17.02 -30.79 13.87
C VAL A 638 -17.37 -30.05 15.14
N THR A 639 -16.57 -29.04 15.52
CA THR A 639 -16.86 -28.20 16.71
C THR A 639 -18.17 -27.42 16.55
N ALA A 640 -18.43 -26.87 15.37
CA ALA A 640 -19.65 -26.14 15.10
C ALA A 640 -20.89 -27.06 15.11
N LEU A 641 -20.77 -28.25 14.54
CA LEU A 641 -21.83 -29.28 14.55
C LEU A 641 -22.13 -29.77 15.96
N ALA A 642 -21.12 -30.11 16.75
CA ALA A 642 -21.24 -30.53 18.14
C ALA A 642 -21.88 -29.42 19.01
N GLY A 643 -21.52 -28.16 18.75
CA GLY A 643 -22.07 -26.98 19.41
C GLY A 643 -23.47 -26.57 18.92
N LYS A 644 -24.07 -27.29 17.98
CA LYS A 644 -25.38 -26.99 17.33
C LYS A 644 -25.47 -25.52 16.87
N LYS A 645 -24.40 -25.02 16.30
CA LYS A 645 -24.34 -23.63 15.81
C LYS A 645 -25.26 -23.43 14.59
N ASN A 646 -25.66 -22.19 14.35
CA ASN A 646 -26.29 -21.82 13.09
C ASN A 646 -25.22 -21.87 11.99
N ILE A 647 -25.21 -22.91 11.17
CA ILE A 647 -24.21 -23.12 10.11
C ILE A 647 -24.76 -22.64 8.78
N VAL A 648 -24.07 -21.67 8.16
CA VAL A 648 -24.43 -21.09 6.87
C VAL A 648 -23.30 -21.35 5.87
N PRO A 649 -23.41 -22.38 5.02
CA PRO A 649 -22.43 -22.59 3.95
C PRO A 649 -22.58 -21.54 2.86
N VAL A 650 -21.45 -20.92 2.45
CA VAL A 650 -21.38 -19.99 1.32
C VAL A 650 -20.45 -20.59 0.26
N THR A 651 -20.99 -20.91 -0.90
CA THR A 651 -20.27 -21.62 -1.97
C THR A 651 -19.80 -20.67 -3.06
N ASP A 652 -18.49 -20.74 -3.42
CA ASP A 652 -17.89 -20.02 -4.54
C ASP A 652 -17.14 -21.01 -5.43
N ASN A 653 -17.69 -21.32 -6.59
CA ASN A 653 -17.17 -22.34 -7.52
C ASN A 653 -16.85 -23.69 -6.84
N PHE A 654 -17.74 -24.12 -5.94
CA PHE A 654 -17.57 -25.30 -5.12
C PHE A 654 -18.47 -26.42 -5.60
N MET A 655 -17.92 -27.62 -5.65
CA MET A 655 -18.68 -28.88 -5.87
C MET A 655 -18.61 -29.73 -4.61
N TRP A 656 -19.78 -30.20 -4.15
CA TRP A 656 -19.86 -31.07 -2.99
C TRP A 656 -19.19 -32.40 -3.28
N PRO A 657 -18.33 -32.91 -2.40
CA PRO A 657 -17.72 -34.23 -2.56
C PRO A 657 -18.72 -35.34 -2.31
N ASP A 658 -18.34 -36.56 -2.69
CA ASP A 658 -19.13 -37.75 -2.37
C ASP A 658 -19.25 -37.89 -0.83
N PRO A 659 -20.45 -38.09 -0.27
CA PRO A 659 -20.65 -38.26 1.16
C PRO A 659 -19.77 -39.33 1.81
N ILE A 660 -19.40 -40.37 1.08
CA ILE A 660 -18.56 -41.47 1.58
C ILE A 660 -17.08 -40.98 1.76
N SER A 661 -16.66 -40.00 0.98
CA SER A 661 -15.28 -39.46 1.05
C SER A 661 -15.03 -38.63 2.27
N LEU A 662 -16.08 -38.08 2.91
CA LEU A 662 -15.97 -37.26 4.10
C LEU A 662 -15.98 -38.12 5.38
N PRO A 663 -15.21 -37.71 6.42
CA PRO A 663 -15.26 -38.31 7.75
C PRO A 663 -16.70 -38.34 8.31
N GLU A 664 -17.02 -39.39 9.06
CA GLU A 664 -18.39 -39.63 9.56
C GLU A 664 -18.91 -38.47 10.46
N ASP A 665 -18.00 -37.90 11.27
CA ASP A 665 -18.26 -36.84 12.23
C ASP A 665 -18.61 -35.49 11.59
N MET A 666 -18.24 -35.24 10.31
CA MET A 666 -18.59 -34.02 9.59
C MET A 666 -19.62 -34.22 8.46
N ARG A 667 -20.05 -35.44 8.14
CA ARG A 667 -21.00 -35.70 7.03
C ARG A 667 -22.30 -34.91 7.13
N SER A 668 -22.75 -34.60 8.35
CA SER A 668 -23.98 -33.85 8.56
C SER A 668 -23.94 -32.43 8.00
N ILE A 669 -22.74 -31.90 7.64
CA ILE A 669 -22.61 -30.62 6.93
C ILE A 669 -23.33 -30.62 5.56
N LEU A 670 -23.44 -31.77 4.93
CA LEU A 670 -24.13 -31.92 3.64
C LEU A 670 -25.65 -31.68 3.71
N ASN A 671 -26.23 -31.67 4.90
CA ASN A 671 -27.65 -31.37 5.12
C ASN A 671 -27.99 -29.89 5.17
N PHE A 672 -26.95 -29.02 5.16
CA PHE A 672 -27.17 -27.57 5.22
C PHE A 672 -27.28 -27.00 3.79
N ASN A 673 -28.27 -26.14 3.57
CA ASN A 673 -28.45 -25.45 2.29
C ASN A 673 -27.36 -24.37 2.11
N GLY A 674 -26.56 -24.53 1.06
CA GLY A 674 -25.54 -23.55 0.70
C GLY A 674 -26.10 -22.31 -0.02
N ILE A 675 -25.56 -21.15 0.29
CA ILE A 675 -25.83 -19.92 -0.43
C ILE A 675 -24.74 -19.76 -1.49
N LYS A 676 -25.13 -19.78 -2.77
CA LYS A 676 -24.17 -19.55 -3.86
C LYS A 676 -23.76 -18.08 -3.86
N TRP A 677 -22.46 -17.83 -3.76
CA TRP A 677 -21.89 -16.50 -3.90
C TRP A 677 -21.98 -16.02 -5.34
N SER A 678 -22.44 -14.78 -5.54
CA SER A 678 -22.45 -14.14 -6.86
C SER A 678 -21.62 -12.87 -6.79
N HIS A 679 -20.57 -12.82 -7.59
CA HIS A 679 -19.71 -11.64 -7.67
C HIS A 679 -20.42 -10.43 -8.32
N GLU A 680 -21.43 -10.68 -9.17
CA GLU A 680 -22.24 -9.64 -9.81
C GLU A 680 -23.35 -9.10 -8.89
N TYR A 681 -23.86 -9.94 -7.99
CA TYR A 681 -25.01 -9.63 -7.12
C TYR A 681 -24.63 -9.78 -5.63
N GLN A 682 -23.50 -9.16 -5.24
CA GLN A 682 -22.95 -9.31 -3.89
C GLN A 682 -23.95 -8.89 -2.82
N GLU A 683 -24.56 -7.70 -2.98
CA GLU A 683 -25.49 -7.13 -1.99
C GLU A 683 -26.71 -8.05 -1.75
N ALA A 684 -27.29 -8.56 -2.83
CA ALA A 684 -28.42 -9.51 -2.71
C ALA A 684 -28.00 -10.82 -2.01
N THR A 685 -26.76 -11.28 -2.24
CA THR A 685 -26.22 -12.47 -1.57
C THR A 685 -25.99 -12.21 -0.10
N ILE A 686 -25.45 -11.04 0.25
CA ILE A 686 -25.25 -10.62 1.64
C ILE A 686 -26.58 -10.48 2.37
N GLU A 687 -27.60 -9.85 1.77
CA GLU A 687 -28.93 -9.77 2.37
C GLU A 687 -29.52 -11.15 2.66
N LYS A 688 -29.30 -12.10 1.74
CA LYS A 688 -29.73 -13.48 1.95
C LYS A 688 -29.01 -14.10 3.16
N ILE A 689 -27.69 -13.93 3.27
CA ILE A 689 -26.92 -14.41 4.43
C ILE A 689 -27.46 -13.77 5.73
N LEU A 690 -27.70 -12.47 5.74
CA LEU A 690 -28.22 -11.76 6.90
C LEU A 690 -29.58 -12.27 7.36
N ARG A 691 -30.47 -12.66 6.44
CA ARG A 691 -31.74 -13.30 6.79
C ARG A 691 -31.53 -14.63 7.52
N PHE A 692 -30.64 -15.48 7.05
CA PHE A 692 -30.29 -16.73 7.73
C PHE A 692 -29.66 -16.51 9.11
N LEU A 693 -28.90 -15.41 9.29
CA LEU A 693 -28.35 -15.07 10.60
C LEU A 693 -29.43 -14.56 11.58
N LYS A 694 -30.47 -13.86 11.11
CA LYS A 694 -31.56 -13.28 11.90
C LYS A 694 -32.68 -14.27 12.25
N GLU A 695 -33.10 -15.11 11.30
CA GLU A 695 -34.23 -16.03 11.48
C GLU A 695 -34.06 -17.01 12.66
N GLN A 696 -32.82 -17.34 13.02
CA GLN A 696 -32.55 -18.14 14.21
C GLN A 696 -32.41 -17.29 15.49
N GLN A 697 -32.11 -16.02 15.39
CA GLN A 697 -32.06 -15.12 16.54
C GLN A 697 -33.43 -14.95 17.14
N ASP A 698 -34.47 -14.78 16.32
CA ASP A 698 -35.86 -14.71 16.72
C ASP A 698 -36.37 -16.03 17.33
N GLN A 699 -35.85 -17.19 16.91
CA GLN A 699 -36.20 -18.50 17.46
C GLN A 699 -35.55 -18.78 18.83
N ILE A 700 -34.39 -18.19 19.12
CA ILE A 700 -33.70 -18.34 20.40
C ILE A 700 -34.30 -17.36 21.44
N ASP A 701 -34.55 -16.12 21.06
CA ASP A 701 -35.18 -15.11 21.92
C ASP A 701 -36.61 -15.47 22.31
N CYS A 702 -37.32 -16.25 21.45
CA CYS A 702 -38.62 -16.81 21.80
C CYS A 702 -38.59 -18.01 22.78
N LYS A 703 -37.44 -18.68 22.92
CA LYS A 703 -37.26 -19.81 23.84
C LYS A 703 -36.80 -19.40 25.25
N ASP A 704 -36.14 -18.26 25.35
CA ASP A 704 -35.61 -17.71 26.60
C ASP A 704 -36.55 -16.69 27.27
N ALA A 705 -37.74 -16.43 26.72
CA ALA A 705 -38.76 -15.63 27.36
C ALA A 705 -39.42 -16.43 28.51
N PRO A 706 -39.39 -15.94 29.75
CA PRO A 706 -40.05 -16.65 30.87
C PRO A 706 -41.54 -16.81 30.58
N GLU A 707 -42.05 -18.04 30.76
CA GLU A 707 -43.48 -18.38 30.73
C GLU A 707 -44.24 -17.53 31.72
N GLY A 708 -44.82 -16.45 31.26
CA GLY A 708 -45.65 -15.62 32.15
C GLY A 708 -46.08 -14.30 31.55
N GLN A 709 -46.79 -14.32 30.44
CA GLN A 709 -47.80 -13.30 30.09
C GLN A 709 -48.58 -13.70 28.83
N LYS A 710 -49.39 -14.75 28.95
CA LYS A 710 -50.62 -14.83 28.13
C LYS A 710 -51.63 -13.95 28.81
N LYS A 711 -51.86 -12.74 28.32
CA LYS A 711 -53.08 -11.98 28.57
C LYS A 711 -53.84 -11.84 27.26
N LYS A 712 -55.00 -12.36 27.28
CA LYS A 712 -56.29 -12.14 26.64
C LYS A 712 -56.37 -11.28 25.40
#